data_f8f33839d910d6c4c6848d84fed9ca6e
#
_entry.id   f8f33839d910d6c4c6848d84fed9ca6e
#
_cell.length_a   1.000
_cell.length_b   1.000
_cell.length_c   1.000
_cell.angle_alpha   90.00
_cell.angle_beta   90.00
_cell.angle_gamma   90.00
#
_symmetry.space_group_name_H-M   'P 1'
#
loop_
_entity.id
_entity.type
_entity.pdbx_description
1 polymer ?
#
loop_
_entity_poly.entity_id
_entity_poly.type
_entity_poly.pdbx_seq_one_letter_code
_entity_poly.pdbx_strand_id
1 'polypeptide(L)'
;MASFIEDYALLSDMNTGALVSRSGSIDWFCAPRFDSRAVFAALLGEREHGRWLLAPLESVNPAPVEEVRTERSYRENTFILQTVWFVGEASVRVTEFMPLSGGTTIVRNVEGLTGDVTMYHELALRFDYGKTVPWVTRYEGVDATGAPDPSADMLVGMAGPHALVFRGDSLPEGDPESKAETFTVSAGQSYTFTLSYFASNHNPPAPVDYPTALTYTQEQWQEWSDLYSPADSLPEAEDEDAAPAHMPEGGQVPTGVRVSEQAEQAPATISAVREVEELEEAKTSSLLLETGSNTAAPEVDEATYHELAQTAASQVVAPTAEDHREEANARYREARLRSLLVLRALISRETGALVASVTTSLPEVLGGKRNYDFRFTWLRDVAMAMDVTLTHGHERETAQLRNWILRALANNPRRIHAVYGLAGEKDDIERRLALPGYEGSQPVRSGNGSGDQFQGDALGQVLVTFANLREAGVAEDHLSWPIQKALLNAATERIGDTDRSMWETFGEPAVYTHSQAMLWAAFDAGVSAVRDFGLDGDAATWEHCRDAVADDILSRGFNADLGCFVSTYGGTAVDASLLQLPQIGLVDWDDPRMLATVQRIEQTIAHPSGMIYRYDNSDSQDGFEGQDNPHFISSLWLAEQYIRSGREEDGRALLDTVLACANDLGLMSSEYDFDQQRLTGNFPQALAHISLIRVVEALGL
;
A
#
# COMPACT_ATOMS: atom_id res chain seq x y z
N MET A 1 -22.93 9.67 4.15
CA MET A 1 -22.26 8.39 4.36
C MET A 1 -20.94 8.43 3.63
N ALA A 2 -19.89 7.80 4.15
CA ALA A 2 -18.61 7.63 3.47
C ALA A 2 -18.81 6.83 2.16
N SER A 3 -17.89 7.00 1.21
CA SER A 3 -17.81 6.14 0.01
C SER A 3 -17.37 4.72 0.39
N PHE A 4 -17.48 3.78 -0.53
CA PHE A 4 -16.95 2.44 -0.34
C PHE A 4 -15.41 2.46 -0.22
N ILE A 5 -14.82 1.49 0.50
CA ILE A 5 -13.35 1.46 0.70
C ILE A 5 -12.64 1.37 -0.65
N GLU A 6 -13.15 0.56 -1.57
CA GLU A 6 -12.65 0.41 -2.93
C GLU A 6 -12.73 1.67 -3.79
N ASP A 7 -13.55 2.64 -3.40
CA ASP A 7 -13.65 3.93 -4.11
C ASP A 7 -12.54 4.92 -3.74
N TYR A 8 -11.73 4.63 -2.72
CA TYR A 8 -10.68 5.55 -2.32
C TYR A 8 -9.38 5.33 -3.08
N ALA A 9 -8.73 6.45 -3.39
CA ALA A 9 -7.35 6.56 -3.86
C ALA A 9 -6.48 7.10 -2.72
N LEU A 10 -5.22 6.66 -2.64
CA LEU A 10 -4.22 7.19 -1.72
C LEU A 10 -3.45 8.33 -2.37
N LEU A 11 -3.30 9.46 -1.68
CA LEU A 11 -2.25 10.45 -1.92
C LEU A 11 -1.25 10.38 -0.75
N SER A 12 0.04 10.46 -1.01
CA SER A 12 1.06 10.40 0.05
C SER A 12 2.25 11.32 -0.23
N ASP A 13 2.75 11.97 0.82
CA ASP A 13 4.05 12.67 0.85
C ASP A 13 5.13 11.85 1.59
N MET A 14 4.85 10.58 1.88
CA MET A 14 5.70 9.69 2.65
C MET A 14 5.89 10.10 4.14
N ASN A 15 5.11 11.03 4.66
CA ASN A 15 5.00 11.33 6.09
C ASN A 15 3.57 11.15 6.58
N THR A 16 2.62 11.35 5.67
CA THR A 16 1.19 11.11 5.89
C THR A 16 0.51 10.79 4.56
N GLY A 17 -0.79 10.44 4.63
CA GLY A 17 -1.60 10.15 3.47
C GLY A 17 -3.00 10.71 3.58
N ALA A 18 -3.58 11.05 2.44
CA ALA A 18 -4.98 11.43 2.29
C ALA A 18 -5.71 10.43 1.41
N LEU A 19 -6.97 10.15 1.73
CA LEU A 19 -7.83 9.28 0.93
C LEU A 19 -8.87 10.11 0.18
N VAL A 20 -8.82 10.01 -1.15
CA VAL A 20 -9.73 10.70 -2.09
C VAL A 20 -10.72 9.69 -2.64
N SER A 21 -12.01 9.92 -2.43
CA SER A 21 -13.05 9.07 -2.98
C SER A 21 -13.28 9.32 -4.48
N ARG A 22 -13.88 8.35 -5.16
CA ARG A 22 -14.33 8.47 -6.57
C ARG A 22 -15.30 9.65 -6.77
N SER A 23 -16.00 10.09 -5.70
CA SER A 23 -16.87 11.26 -5.72
C SER A 23 -16.12 12.60 -5.57
N GLY A 24 -14.79 12.59 -5.51
CA GLY A 24 -13.95 13.79 -5.39
C GLY A 24 -13.87 14.36 -3.97
N SER A 25 -14.19 13.57 -2.93
CA SER A 25 -14.09 13.98 -1.53
C SER A 25 -12.84 13.40 -0.86
N ILE A 26 -12.06 14.24 -0.20
CA ILE A 26 -11.01 13.80 0.73
C ILE A 26 -11.68 13.63 2.10
N ASP A 27 -11.89 12.38 2.51
CA ASP A 27 -12.64 12.03 3.71
C ASP A 27 -11.76 11.55 4.86
N TRP A 28 -10.48 11.31 4.59
CA TRP A 28 -9.48 10.93 5.57
C TRP A 28 -8.16 11.64 5.34
N PHE A 29 -7.65 12.29 6.38
CA PHE A 29 -6.35 12.93 6.37
C PHE A 29 -5.85 13.15 7.79
N CYS A 30 -4.68 12.61 8.11
CA CYS A 30 -3.94 12.87 9.34
C CYS A 30 -2.78 13.83 9.07
N ALA A 31 -2.48 14.77 9.97
CA ALA A 31 -1.39 15.71 9.76
C ALA A 31 -0.73 16.08 11.09
N PRO A 32 0.62 16.22 11.11
CA PRO A 32 1.56 16.12 9.98
C PRO A 32 2.05 14.70 9.67
N ARG A 33 1.77 13.69 10.50
CA ARG A 33 2.25 12.31 10.36
C ARG A 33 1.06 11.35 10.21
N PHE A 34 1.34 10.12 9.72
CA PHE A 34 0.32 9.07 9.62
C PHE A 34 -0.41 8.80 10.94
N ASP A 35 0.31 8.75 12.06
CA ASP A 35 -0.22 8.49 13.41
C ASP A 35 -0.81 9.73 14.11
N SER A 36 -0.74 10.91 13.48
CA SER A 36 -1.34 12.12 14.00
C SER A 36 -2.86 12.02 14.07
N ARG A 37 -3.48 12.88 14.87
CA ARG A 37 -4.93 12.99 14.91
C ARG A 37 -5.48 13.47 13.57
N ALA A 38 -6.59 12.88 13.14
CA ALA A 38 -7.18 13.22 11.86
C ALA A 38 -7.68 14.66 11.82
N VAL A 39 -7.40 15.31 10.69
CA VAL A 39 -7.94 16.61 10.27
C VAL A 39 -9.26 16.41 9.52
N PHE A 40 -9.31 15.41 8.64
CA PHE A 40 -10.55 14.95 8.02
C PHE A 40 -10.84 13.53 8.50
N ALA A 41 -12.07 13.30 8.98
CA ALA A 41 -12.51 12.02 9.52
C ALA A 41 -13.94 11.64 9.06
N ALA A 42 -14.42 12.20 7.94
CA ALA A 42 -15.72 11.85 7.36
C ALA A 42 -15.79 10.36 6.98
N LEU A 43 -14.64 9.72 6.70
CA LEU A 43 -14.54 8.28 6.46
C LEU A 43 -15.13 7.43 7.61
N LEU A 44 -14.91 7.84 8.85
CA LEU A 44 -15.39 7.14 10.07
C LEU A 44 -16.61 7.83 10.71
N GLY A 45 -17.18 8.79 10.02
CA GLY A 45 -18.28 9.61 10.53
C GLY A 45 -19.19 10.11 9.42
N GLU A 46 -19.51 11.40 9.51
CA GLU A 46 -20.32 12.13 8.54
C GLU A 46 -19.55 13.38 8.08
N ARG A 47 -20.09 14.11 7.09
CA ARG A 47 -19.45 15.35 6.56
C ARG A 47 -19.05 16.35 7.63
N GLU A 48 -19.77 16.43 8.74
CA GLU A 48 -19.47 17.32 9.87
C GLU A 48 -18.20 16.92 10.64
N HIS A 49 -17.64 15.71 10.41
CA HIS A 49 -16.37 15.29 10.98
C HIS A 49 -15.16 15.71 10.15
N GLY A 50 -15.40 16.49 9.07
CA GLY A 50 -14.37 17.09 8.24
C GLY A 50 -14.12 16.36 6.94
N ARG A 51 -14.15 17.15 5.85
CA ARG A 51 -13.83 16.68 4.49
C ARG A 51 -13.47 17.86 3.59
N TRP A 52 -12.88 17.53 2.44
CA TRP A 52 -12.66 18.48 1.35
C TRP A 52 -13.22 17.89 0.04
N LEU A 53 -14.41 18.34 -0.35
CA LEU A 53 -15.08 17.91 -1.57
C LEU A 53 -14.79 18.91 -2.71
N LEU A 54 -14.42 18.39 -3.88
CA LEU A 54 -14.26 19.14 -5.13
C LEU A 54 -14.69 18.22 -6.28
N ALA A 55 -15.84 18.51 -6.88
CA ALA A 55 -16.45 17.68 -7.91
C ALA A 55 -17.38 18.51 -8.79
N PRO A 56 -17.78 18.06 -9.98
CA PRO A 56 -18.83 18.70 -10.75
C PRO A 56 -20.12 18.82 -9.93
N LEU A 57 -20.80 19.99 -10.05
CA LEU A 57 -22.05 20.25 -9.34
C LEU A 57 -23.11 19.18 -9.64
N GLU A 58 -23.14 18.69 -10.87
CA GLU A 58 -24.06 17.62 -11.31
C GLU A 58 -23.85 16.32 -10.55
N SER A 59 -22.62 15.97 -10.19
CA SER A 59 -22.32 14.75 -9.44
C SER A 59 -22.78 14.79 -7.98
N VAL A 60 -22.92 15.98 -7.40
CA VAL A 60 -23.39 16.17 -6.02
C VAL A 60 -24.87 16.51 -5.92
N ASN A 61 -25.51 16.76 -7.05
CA ASN A 61 -26.94 17.06 -7.13
C ASN A 61 -27.77 15.77 -7.03
N PRO A 62 -28.74 15.66 -6.11
CA PRO A 62 -29.59 14.46 -5.97
C PRO A 62 -30.50 14.22 -7.20
N ALA A 63 -30.67 15.18 -8.07
CA ALA A 63 -31.42 15.07 -9.32
C ALA A 63 -30.61 15.69 -10.47
N PRO A 64 -29.53 15.03 -10.92
CA PRO A 64 -28.68 15.57 -11.97
C PRO A 64 -29.47 15.75 -13.29
N VAL A 65 -29.18 16.82 -13.99
CA VAL A 65 -29.79 17.11 -15.31
C VAL A 65 -29.07 16.37 -16.42
N GLU A 66 -27.78 16.09 -16.20
CA GLU A 66 -26.88 15.41 -17.14
C GLU A 66 -26.26 14.17 -16.49
N GLU A 67 -25.95 13.17 -17.33
CA GLU A 67 -25.22 11.99 -16.89
C GLU A 67 -23.78 12.36 -16.55
N VAL A 68 -23.29 11.88 -15.40
CA VAL A 68 -21.91 12.10 -14.95
C VAL A 68 -21.19 10.75 -14.94
N ARG A 69 -20.09 10.66 -15.69
CA ARG A 69 -19.17 9.52 -15.71
C ARG A 69 -17.80 9.94 -15.25
N THR A 70 -17.08 9.05 -14.59
CA THR A 70 -15.71 9.30 -14.11
C THR A 70 -14.77 8.21 -14.58
N GLU A 71 -13.57 8.62 -14.96
CA GLU A 71 -12.42 7.75 -15.19
C GLU A 71 -11.27 8.26 -14.33
N ARG A 72 -10.58 7.36 -13.63
CA ARG A 72 -9.47 7.74 -12.79
C ARG A 72 -8.30 6.79 -12.92
N SER A 73 -7.09 7.33 -12.81
CA SER A 73 -5.84 6.59 -12.79
C SER A 73 -4.78 7.38 -12.06
N TYR A 74 -3.76 6.70 -11.57
CA TYR A 74 -2.53 7.39 -11.22
C TYR A 74 -1.72 7.68 -12.49
N ARG A 75 -1.03 8.83 -12.53
CA ARG A 75 0.01 9.02 -13.55
C ARG A 75 1.04 7.89 -13.40
N GLU A 76 1.62 7.50 -14.52
CA GLU A 76 2.51 6.34 -14.61
C GLU A 76 3.53 6.33 -13.47
N ASN A 77 3.56 5.22 -12.73
CA ASN A 77 4.48 4.95 -11.61
C ASN A 77 4.50 6.01 -10.50
N THR A 78 3.37 6.65 -10.21
CA THR A 78 3.26 7.70 -9.18
C THR A 78 2.05 7.49 -8.28
N PHE A 79 1.93 8.38 -7.25
CA PHE A 79 0.70 8.64 -6.50
C PHE A 79 0.11 10.03 -6.84
N ILE A 80 0.25 10.46 -8.09
CA ILE A 80 -0.43 11.63 -8.65
C ILE A 80 -1.72 11.12 -9.30
N LEU A 81 -2.85 11.35 -8.63
CA LEU A 81 -4.17 10.91 -9.09
C LEU A 81 -4.68 11.86 -10.16
N GLN A 82 -5.22 11.33 -11.24
CA GLN A 82 -5.99 12.06 -12.24
C GLN A 82 -7.39 11.46 -12.32
N THR A 83 -8.40 12.31 -12.14
CA THR A 83 -9.81 11.95 -12.31
C THR A 83 -10.37 12.82 -13.44
N VAL A 84 -10.86 12.19 -14.50
CA VAL A 84 -11.57 12.86 -15.58
C VAL A 84 -13.07 12.68 -15.37
N TRP A 85 -13.77 13.79 -15.30
CA TRP A 85 -15.22 13.84 -15.18
C TRP A 85 -15.82 14.22 -16.52
N PHE A 86 -16.80 13.46 -16.96
CA PHE A 86 -17.61 13.71 -18.16
C PHE A 86 -18.99 14.11 -17.69
N VAL A 87 -19.45 15.31 -18.09
CA VAL A 87 -20.75 15.89 -17.77
C VAL A 87 -21.45 16.24 -19.08
N GLY A 88 -22.32 15.36 -19.56
CA GLY A 88 -22.84 15.46 -20.92
C GLY A 88 -21.71 15.42 -21.96
N GLU A 89 -21.60 16.47 -22.78
CA GLU A 89 -20.51 16.64 -23.78
C GLU A 89 -19.28 17.38 -23.23
N ALA A 90 -19.37 17.95 -22.03
CA ALA A 90 -18.27 18.65 -21.40
C ALA A 90 -17.42 17.71 -20.54
N SER A 91 -16.14 18.06 -20.33
CA SER A 91 -15.27 17.29 -19.48
C SER A 91 -14.23 18.15 -18.75
N VAL A 92 -13.84 17.69 -17.57
CA VAL A 92 -12.87 18.34 -16.69
C VAL A 92 -11.95 17.28 -16.08
N ARG A 93 -10.66 17.62 -15.95
CA ARG A 93 -9.67 16.80 -15.25
C ARG A 93 -9.37 17.42 -13.89
N VAL A 94 -9.36 16.59 -12.85
CA VAL A 94 -8.83 16.96 -11.54
C VAL A 94 -7.54 16.19 -11.31
N THR A 95 -6.41 16.89 -11.11
CA THR A 95 -5.12 16.31 -10.76
C THR A 95 -4.84 16.57 -9.29
N GLU A 96 -4.60 15.50 -8.52
CA GLU A 96 -4.52 15.52 -7.07
C GLU A 96 -3.25 14.82 -6.60
N PHE A 97 -2.49 15.45 -5.71
CA PHE A 97 -1.26 14.85 -5.17
C PHE A 97 -0.81 15.54 -3.89
N MET A 98 0.11 14.91 -3.19
CA MET A 98 0.88 15.50 -2.10
C MET A 98 2.32 15.71 -2.58
N PRO A 99 2.82 16.97 -2.63
CA PRO A 99 4.18 17.26 -3.08
C PRO A 99 5.24 16.57 -2.22
N LEU A 100 6.24 15.97 -2.86
CA LEU A 100 7.38 15.35 -2.18
C LEU A 100 8.45 16.37 -1.74
N SER A 101 8.20 17.66 -1.93
CA SER A 101 9.04 18.77 -1.46
C SER A 101 8.26 19.65 -0.48
N GLY A 102 8.96 20.23 0.50
CA GLY A 102 8.33 21.12 1.47
C GLY A 102 7.62 20.38 2.62
N GLY A 103 6.62 21.02 3.19
CA GLY A 103 5.81 20.46 4.29
C GLY A 103 4.58 19.71 3.76
N THR A 104 3.83 19.15 4.70
CA THR A 104 2.59 18.39 4.41
C THR A 104 1.56 19.31 3.73
N THR A 105 1.31 19.02 2.46
CA THR A 105 0.40 19.81 1.60
C THR A 105 -0.38 18.87 0.69
N ILE A 106 -1.65 19.14 0.48
CA ILE A 106 -2.48 18.54 -0.57
C ILE A 106 -2.69 19.56 -1.66
N VAL A 107 -2.47 19.19 -2.91
CA VAL A 107 -2.70 20.00 -4.11
C VAL A 107 -3.82 19.38 -4.94
N ARG A 108 -4.75 20.22 -5.39
CA ARG A 108 -5.83 19.85 -6.31
C ARG A 108 -5.88 20.88 -7.44
N ASN A 109 -5.66 20.42 -8.68
CA ASN A 109 -5.75 21.28 -9.87
C ASN A 109 -6.90 20.80 -10.75
N VAL A 110 -7.77 21.72 -11.13
CA VAL A 110 -8.93 21.49 -11.99
C VAL A 110 -8.65 22.11 -13.34
N GLU A 111 -8.70 21.32 -14.41
CA GLU A 111 -8.46 21.75 -15.80
C GLU A 111 -9.67 21.43 -16.66
N GLY A 112 -10.24 22.43 -17.33
CA GLY A 112 -11.30 22.25 -18.32
C GLY A 112 -10.74 21.65 -19.61
N LEU A 113 -11.28 20.49 -20.03
CA LEU A 113 -10.86 19.83 -21.25
C LEU A 113 -11.77 20.16 -22.43
N THR A 114 -13.08 20.05 -22.27
CA THR A 114 -14.08 20.36 -23.28
C THR A 114 -15.29 21.05 -22.63
N GLY A 115 -15.89 22.02 -23.33
CA GLY A 115 -17.09 22.72 -22.85
C GLY A 115 -16.89 23.50 -21.56
N ASP A 116 -17.99 23.71 -20.84
CA ASP A 116 -18.04 24.40 -19.56
C ASP A 116 -18.58 23.43 -18.51
N VAL A 117 -17.85 23.25 -17.39
CA VAL A 117 -18.28 22.44 -16.26
C VAL A 117 -18.37 23.31 -15.01
N THR A 118 -19.53 23.29 -14.34
CA THR A 118 -19.68 23.94 -13.04
C THR A 118 -19.21 23.00 -11.95
N MET A 119 -18.18 23.43 -11.21
CA MET A 119 -17.62 22.68 -10.07
C MET A 119 -18.30 23.12 -8.77
N TYR A 120 -18.53 22.17 -7.88
CA TYR A 120 -18.89 22.38 -6.49
C TYR A 120 -17.69 22.12 -5.60
N HIS A 121 -17.39 23.06 -4.74
CA HIS A 121 -16.24 23.03 -3.84
C HIS A 121 -16.72 23.25 -2.40
N GLU A 122 -16.44 22.31 -1.51
CA GLU A 122 -16.79 22.39 -0.07
C GLU A 122 -15.57 22.03 0.78
N LEU A 123 -15.24 22.89 1.74
CA LEU A 123 -14.15 22.72 2.70
C LEU A 123 -14.70 22.76 4.13
N ALA A 124 -14.75 21.61 4.79
CA ALA A 124 -15.13 21.47 6.19
C ALA A 124 -13.89 21.12 7.02
N LEU A 125 -13.15 22.14 7.46
CA LEU A 125 -11.95 21.95 8.30
C LEU A 125 -12.34 21.48 9.69
N ARG A 126 -11.65 20.43 10.17
CA ARG A 126 -11.79 19.89 11.52
C ARG A 126 -10.42 19.51 12.06
N PHE A 127 -10.37 19.25 13.35
CA PHE A 127 -9.21 18.67 14.03
C PHE A 127 -9.68 17.66 15.06
N ASP A 128 -8.75 16.83 15.53
CA ASP A 128 -9.00 15.82 16.59
C ASP A 128 -10.22 14.94 16.26
N TYR A 129 -10.21 14.36 15.03
CA TYR A 129 -11.28 13.45 14.57
C TYR A 129 -12.67 14.11 14.58
N GLY A 130 -12.77 15.34 14.13
CA GLY A 130 -14.02 16.10 14.05
C GLY A 130 -14.44 16.81 15.34
N LYS A 131 -13.77 16.60 16.46
CA LYS A 131 -14.15 17.21 17.76
C LYS A 131 -13.92 18.71 17.83
N THR A 132 -12.92 19.20 17.09
CA THR A 132 -12.52 20.61 17.18
C THR A 132 -12.78 21.31 15.85
N VAL A 133 -13.71 22.27 15.88
CA VAL A 133 -13.91 23.24 14.81
C VAL A 133 -12.85 24.33 14.97
N PRO A 134 -11.98 24.55 13.96
CA PRO A 134 -10.93 25.56 14.05
C PRO A 134 -11.48 26.97 13.99
N TRP A 135 -10.74 27.93 14.55
CA TRP A 135 -10.98 29.33 14.29
C TRP A 135 -10.43 29.64 12.89
N VAL A 136 -11.31 29.97 11.95
CA VAL A 136 -10.93 30.26 10.56
C VAL A 136 -10.93 31.75 10.31
N THR A 137 -9.79 32.29 9.86
CA THR A 137 -9.59 33.71 9.50
C THR A 137 -9.24 33.80 8.02
N ARG A 138 -9.88 34.71 7.30
CA ARG A 138 -9.46 35.13 5.96
C ARG A 138 -8.41 36.26 6.09
N TYR A 139 -7.29 36.09 5.42
CA TYR A 139 -6.25 37.08 5.27
C TYR A 139 -6.28 37.61 3.85
N GLU A 140 -6.36 38.91 3.71
CA GLU A 140 -6.26 39.59 2.43
C GLU A 140 -4.78 39.69 2.04
N GLY A 141 -4.46 39.23 0.83
CA GLY A 141 -3.12 39.27 0.27
C GLY A 141 -2.69 40.67 -0.09
N VAL A 142 -1.40 40.94 0.00
CA VAL A 142 -0.78 42.15 -0.50
C VAL A 142 0.45 41.83 -1.32
N ASP A 143 0.68 42.59 -2.38
CA ASP A 143 1.88 42.52 -3.19
C ASP A 143 3.13 43.07 -2.47
N ALA A 144 4.28 43.03 -3.13
CA ALA A 144 5.55 43.54 -2.59
C ALA A 144 5.53 45.07 -2.33
N THR A 145 4.54 45.81 -2.83
CA THR A 145 4.36 47.25 -2.61
C THR A 145 3.37 47.56 -1.50
N GLY A 146 2.69 46.53 -0.96
CA GLY A 146 1.62 46.63 0.03
C GLY A 146 0.25 46.92 -0.58
N ALA A 147 0.08 46.82 -1.89
CA ALA A 147 -1.23 46.95 -2.53
C ALA A 147 -2.00 45.60 -2.44
N PRO A 148 -3.34 45.62 -2.36
CA PRO A 148 -4.15 44.43 -2.33
C PRO A 148 -3.85 43.49 -3.52
N ASP A 149 -3.57 42.22 -3.22
CA ASP A 149 -3.35 41.17 -4.19
C ASP A 149 -4.28 39.98 -3.87
N PRO A 150 -5.44 39.88 -4.51
CA PRO A 150 -6.38 38.81 -4.25
C PRO A 150 -5.84 37.39 -4.55
N SER A 151 -4.79 37.30 -5.39
CA SER A 151 -4.16 36.01 -5.67
C SER A 151 -3.35 35.47 -4.48
N ALA A 152 -3.03 36.34 -3.52
CA ALA A 152 -2.34 36.00 -2.27
C ALA A 152 -3.30 35.84 -1.07
N ASP A 153 -4.62 35.94 -1.29
CA ASP A 153 -5.63 35.70 -0.25
C ASP A 153 -5.53 34.26 0.28
N MET A 154 -5.82 34.07 1.56
CA MET A 154 -5.79 32.74 2.18
C MET A 154 -6.78 32.60 3.34
N LEU A 155 -7.21 31.37 3.58
CA LEU A 155 -7.93 31.00 4.80
C LEU A 155 -6.97 30.27 5.74
N VAL A 156 -6.92 30.69 7.01
CA VAL A 156 -6.10 30.04 8.04
C VAL A 156 -7.02 29.51 9.13
N GLY A 157 -7.04 28.21 9.31
CA GLY A 157 -7.77 27.52 10.38
C GLY A 157 -6.81 27.11 11.49
N MET A 158 -7.01 27.58 12.72
CA MET A 158 -6.17 27.26 13.88
C MET A 158 -6.95 26.49 14.94
N ALA A 159 -6.29 25.45 15.52
CA ALA A 159 -6.80 24.66 16.63
C ALA A 159 -5.66 24.25 17.57
N GLY A 160 -5.41 25.04 18.62
CA GLY A 160 -4.31 24.83 19.55
C GLY A 160 -2.95 24.89 18.86
N PRO A 161 -2.09 23.83 18.95
CA PRO A 161 -0.77 23.84 18.34
C PRO A 161 -0.79 23.60 16.80
N HIS A 162 -1.95 23.29 16.23
CA HIS A 162 -2.13 22.92 14.84
C HIS A 162 -2.77 24.03 14.04
N ALA A 163 -2.34 24.20 12.79
CA ALA A 163 -2.94 25.11 11.85
C ALA A 163 -2.93 24.54 10.43
N LEU A 164 -3.90 24.97 9.64
CA LEU A 164 -4.00 24.71 8.21
C LEU A 164 -4.13 26.04 7.47
N VAL A 165 -3.44 26.16 6.36
CA VAL A 165 -3.65 27.25 5.41
C VAL A 165 -4.21 26.71 4.11
N PHE A 166 -5.33 27.26 3.70
CA PHE A 166 -5.94 27.01 2.40
C PHE A 166 -5.70 28.18 1.48
N ARG A 167 -5.27 27.91 0.25
CA ARG A 167 -5.10 28.88 -0.84
C ARG A 167 -5.68 28.32 -2.13
N GLY A 168 -6.10 29.20 -3.01
CA GLY A 168 -6.61 28.81 -4.32
C GLY A 168 -6.99 30.01 -5.16
N ASP A 169 -7.25 29.75 -6.46
CA ASP A 169 -7.70 30.76 -7.41
C ASP A 169 -9.09 31.31 -7.07
N SER A 170 -9.84 30.61 -6.21
CA SER A 170 -11.01 31.14 -5.48
C SER A 170 -10.97 30.65 -4.03
N LEU A 171 -11.71 31.34 -3.15
CA LEU A 171 -11.79 30.96 -1.74
C LEU A 171 -13.25 30.75 -1.35
N PRO A 172 -13.64 29.57 -0.89
CA PRO A 172 -15.01 29.29 -0.51
C PRO A 172 -15.46 30.14 0.68
N GLU A 173 -16.71 30.60 0.62
CA GLU A 173 -17.36 31.40 1.65
C GLU A 173 -18.36 30.58 2.46
N GLY A 174 -18.76 31.06 3.63
CA GLY A 174 -19.77 30.41 4.46
C GLY A 174 -19.45 30.43 5.95
N ASP A 175 -20.18 29.62 6.69
CA ASP A 175 -20.08 29.51 8.14
C ASP A 175 -18.73 28.92 8.61
N PRO A 176 -18.37 29.07 9.89
CA PRO A 176 -17.18 28.42 10.44
C PRO A 176 -17.18 26.91 10.30
N GLU A 177 -18.36 26.30 10.20
CA GLU A 177 -18.50 24.85 10.13
C GLU A 177 -18.28 24.25 8.75
N SER A 178 -18.61 24.99 7.67
CA SER A 178 -18.40 24.58 6.29
C SER A 178 -18.38 25.79 5.37
N LYS A 179 -17.41 25.81 4.48
CA LYS A 179 -17.29 26.82 3.43
C LYS A 179 -17.54 26.17 2.09
N ALA A 180 -18.38 26.77 1.26
CA ALA A 180 -18.70 26.21 -0.04
C ALA A 180 -18.82 27.31 -1.09
N GLU A 181 -18.53 26.95 -2.33
CA GLU A 181 -18.68 27.78 -3.50
C GLU A 181 -18.99 26.93 -4.74
N THR A 182 -19.44 27.60 -5.79
CA THR A 182 -19.47 27.03 -7.15
C THR A 182 -18.70 27.94 -8.09
N PHE A 183 -17.96 27.35 -9.02
CA PHE A 183 -17.24 28.07 -10.07
C PHE A 183 -17.32 27.28 -11.37
N THR A 184 -17.24 27.97 -12.50
CA THR A 184 -17.30 27.34 -13.82
C THR A 184 -15.90 27.28 -14.41
N VAL A 185 -15.52 26.11 -14.95
CA VAL A 185 -14.26 25.87 -15.64
C VAL A 185 -14.56 25.64 -17.10
N SER A 186 -14.09 26.56 -17.98
CA SER A 186 -14.19 26.42 -19.42
C SER A 186 -12.97 25.68 -19.99
N ALA A 187 -13.13 25.12 -21.20
CA ALA A 187 -12.02 24.46 -21.90
C ALA A 187 -10.76 25.33 -21.95
N GLY A 188 -9.63 24.78 -21.51
CA GLY A 188 -8.33 25.47 -21.41
C GLY A 188 -8.14 26.37 -20.20
N GLN A 189 -9.14 26.50 -19.31
CA GLN A 189 -8.98 27.16 -18.02
C GLN A 189 -8.50 26.17 -16.95
N SER A 190 -7.79 26.69 -15.95
CA SER A 190 -7.30 25.88 -14.82
C SER A 190 -7.47 26.65 -13.51
N TYR A 191 -7.80 25.93 -12.45
CA TYR A 191 -7.89 26.40 -11.07
C TYR A 191 -7.09 25.50 -10.16
N THR A 192 -6.25 26.10 -9.30
CA THR A 192 -5.40 25.36 -8.36
C THR A 192 -5.79 25.69 -6.93
N PHE A 193 -5.90 24.65 -6.10
CA PHE A 193 -6.18 24.75 -4.68
C PHE A 193 -5.13 23.97 -3.88
N THR A 194 -4.72 24.52 -2.73
CA THR A 194 -3.75 23.91 -1.83
C THR A 194 -4.22 23.96 -0.39
N LEU A 195 -3.99 22.88 0.35
CA LEU A 195 -4.20 22.82 1.80
C LEU A 195 -2.90 22.38 2.46
N SER A 196 -2.26 23.26 3.23
CA SER A 196 -0.98 22.99 3.88
C SER A 196 -1.10 23.01 5.40
N TYR A 197 -0.51 22.00 6.05
CA TYR A 197 -0.38 21.97 7.51
C TYR A 197 0.86 22.76 7.97
N PHE A 198 0.73 23.42 9.12
CA PHE A 198 1.86 24.03 9.82
C PHE A 198 1.59 24.11 11.34
N ALA A 199 2.65 24.21 12.13
CA ALA A 199 2.50 24.47 13.57
C ALA A 199 2.04 25.92 13.80
N SER A 200 1.01 26.12 14.63
CA SER A 200 0.33 27.41 14.79
C SER A 200 1.21 28.53 15.34
N ASN A 201 2.37 28.21 15.92
CA ASN A 201 3.40 29.14 16.38
C ASN A 201 4.43 29.54 15.28
N HIS A 202 4.25 29.03 14.06
CA HIS A 202 5.04 29.39 12.89
C HIS A 202 4.21 30.22 11.92
N ASN A 203 4.87 30.84 10.96
CA ASN A 203 4.17 31.48 9.83
C ASN A 203 3.63 30.40 8.88
N PRO A 204 2.52 30.66 8.18
CA PRO A 204 2.06 29.80 7.11
C PRO A 204 3.18 29.55 6.08
N PRO A 205 3.31 28.34 5.53
CA PRO A 205 4.28 28.05 4.49
C PRO A 205 4.02 28.90 3.24
N ALA A 206 5.05 29.08 2.42
CA ALA A 206 4.92 29.79 1.14
C ALA A 206 3.92 29.08 0.21
N PRO A 207 3.26 29.81 -0.71
CA PRO A 207 2.42 29.22 -1.75
C PRO A 207 3.18 28.16 -2.56
N VAL A 208 2.48 27.11 -2.96
CA VAL A 208 3.01 26.05 -3.83
C VAL A 208 2.88 26.50 -5.28
N ASP A 209 3.98 26.48 -6.02
CA ASP A 209 3.97 26.62 -7.47
C ASP A 209 3.58 25.28 -8.10
N TYR A 210 2.34 25.19 -8.58
CA TYR A 210 1.76 23.93 -9.07
C TYR A 210 2.60 23.23 -10.14
N PRO A 211 3.04 23.89 -11.24
CA PRO A 211 3.81 23.22 -12.28
C PRO A 211 5.13 22.63 -11.76
N THR A 212 5.86 23.39 -10.97
CA THR A 212 7.13 22.95 -10.36
C THR A 212 6.92 21.79 -9.39
N ALA A 213 5.91 21.90 -8.52
CA ALA A 213 5.61 20.85 -7.55
C ALA A 213 5.16 19.54 -8.22
N LEU A 214 4.36 19.64 -9.29
CA LEU A 214 3.90 18.48 -10.06
C LEU A 214 5.07 17.78 -10.74
N THR A 215 5.91 18.53 -11.46
CA THR A 215 7.08 18.00 -12.18
C THR A 215 8.04 17.33 -11.19
N TYR A 216 8.42 18.02 -10.12
CA TYR A 216 9.32 17.47 -9.11
C TYR A 216 8.76 16.18 -8.47
N THR A 217 7.48 16.19 -8.10
CA THR A 217 6.85 15.02 -7.48
C THR A 217 6.82 13.83 -8.44
N GLN A 218 6.50 14.07 -9.72
CA GLN A 218 6.51 13.02 -10.74
C GLN A 218 7.91 12.45 -10.94
N GLU A 219 8.92 13.31 -11.10
CA GLU A 219 10.32 12.89 -11.26
C GLU A 219 10.79 12.04 -10.09
N GLN A 220 10.48 12.44 -8.84
CA GLN A 220 10.89 11.70 -7.65
C GLN A 220 10.25 10.29 -7.55
N TRP A 221 8.99 10.13 -7.94
CA TRP A 221 8.34 8.83 -8.00
C TRP A 221 8.93 7.97 -9.13
N GLN A 222 9.18 8.55 -10.30
CA GLN A 222 9.74 7.85 -11.46
C GLN A 222 11.19 7.45 -11.22
N GLU A 223 12.05 8.35 -10.72
CA GLU A 223 13.42 8.02 -10.32
C GLU A 223 13.47 6.83 -9.35
N TRP A 224 12.53 6.75 -8.42
CA TRP A 224 12.46 5.64 -7.50
C TRP A 224 11.99 4.35 -8.18
N SER A 225 10.99 4.42 -9.05
CA SER A 225 10.49 3.23 -9.77
C SER A 225 11.48 2.71 -10.81
N ASP A 226 12.33 3.59 -11.36
CA ASP A 226 13.34 3.22 -12.36
C ASP A 226 14.53 2.44 -11.74
N LEU A 227 14.70 2.51 -10.41
CA LEU A 227 15.65 1.64 -9.69
C LEU A 227 15.19 0.18 -9.66
N TYR A 228 13.92 -0.06 -9.96
CA TYR A 228 13.35 -1.38 -10.05
C TYR A 228 13.95 -2.12 -11.25
N SER A 229 14.79 -3.12 -10.96
CA SER A 229 15.30 -4.04 -11.98
C SER A 229 14.42 -5.29 -11.97
N PRO A 230 13.84 -5.71 -13.12
CA PRO A 230 13.28 -7.05 -13.25
C PRO A 230 14.34 -8.10 -12.89
N ALA A 231 13.92 -9.23 -12.34
CA ALA A 231 14.82 -10.33 -11.94
C ALA A 231 15.79 -10.80 -13.06
N ASP A 232 15.47 -10.54 -14.32
CA ASP A 232 16.28 -10.84 -15.50
C ASP A 232 17.57 -9.98 -15.61
N SER A 233 17.76 -8.98 -14.76
CA SER A 233 18.95 -8.09 -14.77
C SER A 233 19.92 -8.36 -13.63
N LEU A 234 19.71 -9.38 -12.81
CA LEU A 234 20.73 -9.84 -11.87
C LEU A 234 21.89 -10.43 -12.71
N PRO A 235 23.15 -9.95 -12.57
CA PRO A 235 24.27 -10.54 -13.27
C PRO A 235 24.35 -12.02 -12.87
N GLU A 236 24.43 -12.91 -13.88
CA GLU A 236 24.87 -14.29 -13.64
C GLU A 236 26.14 -14.21 -12.80
N ALA A 237 26.19 -14.97 -11.72
CA ALA A 237 27.35 -15.01 -10.84
C ALA A 237 28.60 -15.32 -11.67
N GLU A 238 29.39 -14.28 -11.97
CA GLU A 238 30.69 -14.46 -12.58
C GLU A 238 31.60 -15.12 -11.55
N ASP A 239 32.34 -16.11 -12.04
CA ASP A 239 33.26 -17.01 -11.34
C ASP A 239 34.03 -16.37 -10.17
N GLU A 240 34.13 -17.14 -9.08
CA GLU A 240 34.98 -16.93 -7.92
C GLU A 240 36.44 -16.61 -8.34
N ASP A 241 36.83 -15.35 -8.35
CA ASP A 241 38.17 -14.86 -8.08
C ASP A 241 38.27 -13.32 -8.17
N ALA A 242 37.66 -12.58 -7.26
CA ALA A 242 37.96 -11.17 -7.04
C ALA A 242 37.84 -10.77 -5.56
N ALA A 243 38.97 -10.33 -4.99
CA ALA A 243 39.10 -9.87 -3.60
C ALA A 243 38.19 -8.64 -3.32
N PRO A 244 37.71 -8.45 -2.08
CA PRO A 244 36.74 -7.40 -1.76
C PRO A 244 37.36 -6.01 -1.85
N ALA A 245 36.71 -5.12 -2.60
CA ALA A 245 37.07 -3.72 -2.70
C ALA A 245 36.56 -2.95 -1.47
N HIS A 246 37.49 -2.29 -0.80
CA HIS A 246 37.21 -1.36 0.31
C HIS A 246 36.40 -0.15 -0.17
N MET A 247 35.30 0.16 0.49
CA MET A 247 34.60 1.44 0.35
C MET A 247 35.36 2.56 1.04
N PRO A 248 35.55 3.73 0.41
CA PRO A 248 36.19 4.88 1.06
C PRO A 248 35.17 5.70 1.87
N GLU A 249 35.61 6.12 3.06
CA GLU A 249 34.90 7.11 3.88
C GLU A 249 34.93 8.49 3.21
N GLY A 250 33.76 9.10 3.09
CA GLY A 250 33.55 10.54 2.99
C GLY A 250 34.08 11.25 1.73
N GLY A 251 33.24 11.55 0.76
CA GLY A 251 33.59 12.42 -0.34
C GLY A 251 32.38 12.94 -1.11
N GLN A 252 32.40 14.24 -1.34
CA GLN A 252 31.40 15.06 -2.02
C GLN A 252 31.06 14.57 -3.43
N VAL A 253 29.79 14.75 -3.80
CA VAL A 253 29.19 14.47 -5.13
C VAL A 253 29.74 15.44 -6.17
N PRO A 254 30.19 14.97 -7.36
CA PRO A 254 30.40 15.81 -8.52
C PRO A 254 29.22 15.76 -9.49
N THR A 255 28.73 16.93 -9.85
CA THR A 255 27.79 17.20 -10.93
C THR A 255 28.45 16.99 -12.29
N GLY A 256 27.76 16.30 -13.22
CA GLY A 256 28.16 16.30 -14.64
C GLY A 256 27.52 15.21 -15.49
N VAL A 257 26.36 15.52 -16.05
CA VAL A 257 25.60 14.71 -17.00
C VAL A 257 26.22 14.82 -18.41
N ARG A 258 26.35 13.71 -19.11
CA ARG A 258 26.37 13.65 -20.59
C ARG A 258 25.36 12.64 -21.08
N VAL A 259 24.42 13.15 -21.86
CA VAL A 259 23.40 12.40 -22.60
C VAL A 259 24.04 11.82 -23.89
N SER A 260 23.73 10.59 -24.21
CA SER A 260 23.85 10.06 -25.56
C SER A 260 22.57 9.33 -25.97
N GLU A 261 21.92 9.87 -26.98
CA GLU A 261 20.79 9.25 -27.70
C GLU A 261 21.22 7.97 -28.39
N GLN A 262 20.43 6.90 -28.25
CA GLN A 262 20.21 5.92 -29.33
C GLN A 262 18.81 5.32 -29.15
N ALA A 263 17.98 5.55 -30.16
CA ALA A 263 16.68 4.97 -30.35
C ALA A 263 16.81 3.56 -30.93
N GLU A 264 16.10 2.58 -30.34
CA GLU A 264 15.86 1.30 -31.01
C GLU A 264 14.37 0.97 -31.08
N GLN A 265 14.01 0.29 -32.16
CA GLN A 265 12.70 0.18 -32.77
C GLN A 265 11.78 -0.79 -32.01
N ALA A 266 10.51 -0.41 -31.85
CA ALA A 266 9.43 -1.27 -31.37
C ALA A 266 8.94 -2.24 -32.47
N PRO A 267 8.40 -3.42 -32.07
CA PRO A 267 7.98 -4.43 -33.04
C PRO A 267 6.64 -4.11 -33.71
N ALA A 268 6.49 -4.60 -34.94
CA ALA A 268 5.52 -4.25 -35.96
C ALA A 268 4.04 -4.65 -35.71
N THR A 269 3.68 -5.15 -34.55
CA THR A 269 2.32 -5.69 -34.28
C THR A 269 1.29 -4.65 -33.85
N ILE A 270 1.70 -3.48 -33.41
CA ILE A 270 0.81 -2.39 -32.99
C ILE A 270 0.26 -1.57 -34.17
N SER A 271 0.90 -1.66 -35.36
CA SER A 271 0.52 -0.86 -36.52
C SER A 271 -0.80 -1.29 -37.17
N ALA A 272 -1.15 -2.58 -37.12
CA ALA A 272 -2.35 -3.11 -37.80
C ALA A 272 -3.67 -2.82 -37.08
N VAL A 273 -3.65 -2.77 -35.75
CA VAL A 273 -4.85 -2.45 -34.96
C VAL A 273 -5.16 -0.95 -35.06
N ARG A 274 -4.14 -0.12 -35.09
CA ARG A 274 -4.30 1.34 -35.25
C ARG A 274 -4.85 1.74 -36.62
N GLU A 275 -4.47 1.04 -37.70
CA GLU A 275 -5.01 1.29 -39.03
C GLU A 275 -6.50 0.92 -39.17
N VAL A 276 -7.02 -0.02 -38.38
CA VAL A 276 -8.45 -0.38 -38.39
C VAL A 276 -9.27 0.62 -37.58
N GLU A 277 -8.76 1.09 -36.43
CA GLU A 277 -9.40 2.16 -35.65
C GLU A 277 -9.43 3.49 -36.40
N GLU A 278 -8.34 3.88 -37.07
CA GLU A 278 -8.28 5.09 -37.90
C GLU A 278 -9.25 5.01 -39.12
N LEU A 279 -9.54 3.82 -39.63
CA LEU A 279 -10.52 3.60 -40.70
C LEU A 279 -11.99 3.65 -40.22
N GLU A 280 -12.27 3.25 -38.99
CA GLU A 280 -13.59 3.40 -38.38
C GLU A 280 -13.86 4.85 -37.97
N GLU A 281 -12.88 5.57 -37.41
CA GLU A 281 -12.99 7.00 -37.12
C GLU A 281 -13.18 7.83 -38.40
N ALA A 282 -12.51 7.49 -39.51
CA ALA A 282 -12.67 8.15 -40.80
C ALA A 282 -14.07 7.93 -41.37
N LYS A 283 -14.73 6.78 -41.12
CA LYS A 283 -16.11 6.50 -41.54
C LYS A 283 -17.11 7.28 -40.72
N THR A 284 -16.89 7.40 -39.41
CA THR A 284 -17.78 8.15 -38.50
C THR A 284 -17.69 9.65 -38.77
N SER A 285 -16.51 10.18 -39.07
CA SER A 285 -16.33 11.58 -39.51
C SER A 285 -16.93 11.88 -40.88
N SER A 286 -16.94 10.91 -41.81
CA SER A 286 -17.55 11.09 -43.16
C SER A 286 -19.07 11.18 -43.12
N LEU A 287 -19.74 10.57 -42.12
CA LEU A 287 -21.20 10.64 -41.92
C LEU A 287 -21.68 11.96 -41.29
N LEU A 288 -20.79 12.75 -40.70
CA LEU A 288 -21.09 14.03 -40.06
C LEU A 288 -20.79 15.26 -40.93
N LEU A 289 -20.26 15.08 -42.17
CA LEU A 289 -19.87 16.17 -43.07
C LEU A 289 -20.69 16.24 -44.38
N GLU A 290 -21.99 15.94 -44.34
CA GLU A 290 -22.91 16.32 -45.42
C GLU A 290 -23.46 17.74 -45.20
N THR A 291 -22.61 18.76 -45.24
CA THR A 291 -22.96 20.10 -45.72
C THR A 291 -21.71 20.83 -46.26
N GLY A 292 -21.51 20.70 -47.54
CA GLY A 292 -20.92 21.74 -48.40
C GLY A 292 -19.43 21.89 -48.38
N SER A 293 -18.70 21.10 -49.16
CA SER A 293 -17.73 21.61 -50.18
C SER A 293 -16.99 20.45 -50.87
N ASN A 294 -16.95 20.54 -52.19
CA ASN A 294 -16.57 19.54 -53.17
C ASN A 294 -15.05 19.39 -53.28
N THR A 295 -14.44 18.35 -52.70
CA THR A 295 -13.22 17.71 -53.18
C THR A 295 -13.30 16.22 -52.87
N ALA A 296 -13.35 15.37 -53.90
CA ALA A 296 -13.52 13.96 -53.78
C ALA A 296 -12.33 13.28 -53.09
N ALA A 297 -12.60 12.63 -51.93
CA ALA A 297 -11.76 11.56 -51.43
C ALA A 297 -11.91 10.30 -52.33
N PRO A 298 -10.86 9.46 -52.51
CA PRO A 298 -10.99 8.27 -53.34
C PRO A 298 -12.04 7.32 -52.73
N GLU A 299 -13.10 7.04 -53.53
CA GLU A 299 -14.07 5.98 -53.20
C GLU A 299 -13.31 4.64 -53.23
N VAL A 300 -13.10 4.06 -52.04
CA VAL A 300 -12.75 2.64 -51.94
C VAL A 300 -14.04 1.86 -52.18
N ASP A 301 -14.11 1.06 -53.24
CA ASP A 301 -15.29 0.28 -53.56
C ASP A 301 -15.54 -0.81 -52.48
N GLU A 302 -16.80 -1.20 -52.36
CA GLU A 302 -17.27 -2.16 -51.35
C GLU A 302 -16.54 -3.54 -51.46
N ALA A 303 -16.03 -3.88 -52.62
CA ALA A 303 -15.29 -5.10 -52.87
C ALA A 303 -13.86 -5.01 -52.30
N THR A 304 -13.18 -3.87 -52.50
CA THR A 304 -11.84 -3.59 -51.94
C THR A 304 -11.91 -3.51 -50.39
N TYR A 305 -12.99 -2.95 -49.85
CA TYR A 305 -13.22 -2.94 -48.40
C TYR A 305 -13.45 -4.36 -47.85
N HIS A 306 -14.26 -5.19 -48.51
CA HIS A 306 -14.43 -6.57 -48.11
C HIS A 306 -13.17 -7.41 -48.23
N GLU A 307 -12.34 -7.17 -49.26
CA GLU A 307 -11.07 -7.87 -49.44
C GLU A 307 -10.03 -7.45 -48.37
N LEU A 308 -9.97 -6.17 -48.00
CA LEU A 308 -9.15 -5.65 -46.91
C LEU A 308 -9.66 -6.15 -45.54
N ALA A 309 -10.98 -6.15 -45.30
CA ALA A 309 -11.56 -6.66 -44.08
C ALA A 309 -11.38 -8.19 -43.95
N GLN A 310 -11.49 -8.96 -45.06
CA GLN A 310 -11.18 -10.39 -45.04
C GLN A 310 -9.70 -10.67 -44.86
N THR A 311 -8.83 -9.83 -45.40
CA THR A 311 -7.36 -9.95 -45.23
C THR A 311 -6.99 -9.58 -43.79
N ALA A 312 -7.56 -8.55 -43.22
CA ALA A 312 -7.38 -8.18 -41.80
C ALA A 312 -7.93 -9.26 -40.86
N ALA A 313 -9.14 -9.75 -41.13
CA ALA A 313 -9.78 -10.83 -40.34
C ALA A 313 -9.02 -12.18 -40.46
N SER A 314 -8.32 -12.42 -41.58
CA SER A 314 -7.50 -13.62 -41.75
C SER A 314 -6.10 -13.49 -41.13
N GLN A 315 -5.68 -12.27 -40.73
CA GLN A 315 -4.43 -11.98 -40.04
C GLN A 315 -4.57 -11.87 -38.52
N VAL A 316 -5.78 -11.81 -37.99
CA VAL A 316 -6.03 -11.93 -36.54
C VAL A 316 -5.81 -13.40 -36.15
N VAL A 317 -4.59 -13.76 -35.88
CA VAL A 317 -4.26 -15.04 -35.23
C VAL A 317 -4.91 -14.96 -33.84
N ALA A 318 -5.83 -15.88 -33.52
CA ALA A 318 -6.35 -15.96 -32.17
C ALA A 318 -5.17 -16.10 -31.18
N PRO A 319 -5.15 -15.34 -30.08
CA PRO A 319 -4.07 -15.38 -29.12
C PRO A 319 -3.82 -16.83 -28.68
N THR A 320 -2.56 -17.20 -28.61
CA THR A 320 -2.13 -18.53 -28.18
C THR A 320 -2.18 -18.63 -26.65
N ALA A 321 -2.05 -19.83 -26.09
CA ALA A 321 -1.92 -20.00 -24.65
C ALA A 321 -0.66 -19.28 -24.10
N GLU A 322 0.37 -19.14 -24.92
CA GLU A 322 1.60 -18.39 -24.59
C GLU A 322 1.35 -16.90 -24.54
N ASP A 323 0.56 -16.34 -25.49
CA ASP A 323 0.17 -14.92 -25.49
C ASP A 323 -0.66 -14.57 -24.25
N HIS A 324 -1.63 -15.41 -23.89
CA HIS A 324 -2.43 -15.23 -22.66
C HIS A 324 -1.58 -15.32 -21.38
N ARG A 325 -0.56 -16.21 -21.38
CA ARG A 325 0.37 -16.32 -20.23
C ARG A 325 1.23 -15.07 -20.10
N GLU A 326 1.75 -14.53 -21.20
CA GLU A 326 2.55 -13.31 -21.17
C GLU A 326 1.71 -12.07 -20.81
N GLU A 327 0.46 -11.98 -21.25
CA GLU A 327 -0.48 -10.95 -20.82
C GLU A 327 -0.74 -11.03 -19.29
N ALA A 328 -0.93 -12.24 -18.76
CA ALA A 328 -1.05 -12.46 -17.30
C ALA A 328 0.24 -12.05 -16.56
N ASN A 329 1.41 -12.42 -17.08
CA ASN A 329 2.70 -12.05 -16.51
C ASN A 329 2.88 -10.52 -16.50
N ALA A 330 2.49 -9.82 -17.56
CA ALA A 330 2.54 -8.35 -17.61
C ALA A 330 1.68 -7.72 -16.51
N ARG A 331 0.43 -8.20 -16.32
CA ARG A 331 -0.45 -7.76 -15.21
C ARG A 331 0.17 -8.01 -13.83
N TYR A 332 0.83 -9.15 -13.64
CA TYR A 332 1.50 -9.48 -12.37
C TYR A 332 2.68 -8.55 -12.09
N ARG A 333 3.51 -8.25 -13.11
CA ARG A 333 4.60 -7.28 -12.98
C ARG A 333 4.08 -5.87 -12.65
N GLU A 334 2.99 -5.43 -13.29
CA GLU A 334 2.34 -4.16 -12.98
C GLU A 334 1.81 -4.13 -11.54
N ALA A 335 1.12 -5.18 -11.10
CA ALA A 335 0.61 -5.31 -9.73
C ALA A 335 1.75 -5.31 -8.70
N ARG A 336 2.88 -5.97 -9.00
CA ARG A 336 4.08 -5.93 -8.16
C ARG A 336 4.66 -4.51 -8.07
N LEU A 337 4.82 -3.82 -9.20
CA LEU A 337 5.32 -2.44 -9.20
C LEU A 337 4.38 -1.50 -8.42
N ARG A 338 3.07 -1.62 -8.62
CA ARG A 338 2.09 -0.87 -7.82
C ARG A 338 2.24 -1.18 -6.32
N SER A 339 2.46 -2.43 -5.95
CA SER A 339 2.66 -2.83 -4.56
C SER A 339 3.95 -2.27 -3.97
N LEU A 340 5.06 -2.25 -4.71
CA LEU A 340 6.30 -1.59 -4.31
C LEU A 340 6.10 -0.08 -4.07
N LEU A 341 5.37 0.59 -4.96
CA LEU A 341 5.01 2.00 -4.81
C LEU A 341 4.15 2.23 -3.56
N VAL A 342 3.20 1.33 -3.24
CA VAL A 342 2.40 1.40 -2.00
C VAL A 342 3.32 1.31 -0.78
N LEU A 343 4.25 0.36 -0.74
CA LEU A 343 5.21 0.27 0.37
C LEU A 343 6.02 1.56 0.51
N ARG A 344 6.51 2.09 -0.61
CA ARG A 344 7.23 3.38 -0.61
C ARG A 344 6.37 4.52 -0.04
N ALA A 345 5.08 4.57 -0.41
CA ALA A 345 4.14 5.58 0.07
C ALA A 345 3.85 5.46 1.59
N LEU A 346 3.99 4.26 2.16
CA LEU A 346 3.73 3.94 3.57
C LEU A 346 5.01 3.99 4.44
N ILE A 347 6.20 4.09 3.85
CA ILE A 347 7.47 4.27 4.60
C ILE A 347 7.66 5.75 4.91
N SER A 348 7.67 6.08 6.20
CA SER A 348 7.91 7.44 6.67
C SER A 348 9.29 7.95 6.28
N ARG A 349 9.33 9.00 5.48
CA ARG A 349 10.57 9.65 5.05
C ARG A 349 11.35 10.27 6.22
N GLU A 350 10.64 10.71 7.27
CA GLU A 350 11.24 11.33 8.46
C GLU A 350 11.85 10.29 9.39
N THR A 351 11.15 9.17 9.63
CA THR A 351 11.54 8.21 10.66
C THR A 351 12.09 6.90 10.11
N GLY A 352 11.76 6.54 8.86
CA GLY A 352 12.04 5.24 8.26
C GLY A 352 11.10 4.12 8.75
N ALA A 353 10.03 4.45 9.47
CA ALA A 353 9.01 3.50 9.88
C ALA A 353 8.09 3.14 8.72
N LEU A 354 7.61 1.90 8.67
CA LEU A 354 6.51 1.49 7.81
C LEU A 354 5.22 1.48 8.63
N VAL A 355 4.19 2.21 8.21
CA VAL A 355 2.85 2.04 8.79
C VAL A 355 2.13 0.88 8.14
N ALA A 356 1.40 0.09 8.93
CA ALA A 356 0.63 -1.03 8.37
C ALA A 356 -0.50 -0.55 7.46
N SER A 357 -1.06 0.65 7.71
CA SER A 357 -2.04 1.33 6.86
C SER A 357 -2.10 2.83 7.21
N VAL A 358 -2.68 3.65 6.32
CA VAL A 358 -2.94 5.08 6.62
C VAL A 358 -4.22 5.28 7.43
N THR A 359 -5.03 4.24 7.63
CA THR A 359 -6.34 4.32 8.28
C THR A 359 -6.37 3.67 9.66
N THR A 360 -7.38 4.04 10.41
CA THR A 360 -7.82 3.33 11.62
C THR A 360 -9.26 2.89 11.47
N SER A 361 -9.62 1.82 12.15
CA SER A 361 -11.00 1.42 12.46
C SER A 361 -11.91 1.20 11.27
N LEU A 362 -11.37 0.99 10.09
CA LEU A 362 -12.14 0.36 9.02
C LEU A 362 -12.37 -1.11 9.41
N PRO A 363 -13.63 -1.58 9.38
CA PRO A 363 -13.99 -2.87 9.95
C PRO A 363 -13.58 -4.04 9.05
N GLU A 364 -13.09 -5.11 9.65
CA GLU A 364 -12.89 -6.39 8.96
C GLU A 364 -14.23 -7.08 8.65
N VAL A 365 -15.25 -6.80 9.46
CA VAL A 365 -16.65 -7.21 9.21
C VAL A 365 -17.54 -5.99 9.32
N LEU A 366 -18.27 -5.63 8.28
CA LEU A 366 -19.14 -4.46 8.25
C LEU A 366 -20.19 -4.52 9.38
N GLY A 367 -20.30 -3.45 10.16
CA GLY A 367 -21.11 -3.39 11.38
C GLY A 367 -20.50 -4.13 12.58
N GLY A 368 -19.28 -4.71 12.43
CA GLY A 368 -18.62 -5.54 13.42
C GLY A 368 -17.76 -4.78 14.43
N LYS A 369 -16.95 -5.56 15.19
CA LYS A 369 -16.12 -5.07 16.30
C LYS A 369 -14.61 -5.19 16.03
N ARG A 370 -14.18 -5.87 14.96
CA ARG A 370 -12.78 -6.03 14.56
C ARG A 370 -12.30 -4.77 13.83
N ASN A 371 -12.07 -3.70 14.61
CA ASN A 371 -11.79 -2.34 14.12
C ASN A 371 -10.53 -1.85 14.82
N TYR A 372 -9.35 -1.94 14.16
CA TYR A 372 -8.06 -1.67 14.77
C TYR A 372 -7.40 -0.43 14.18
N ASP A 373 -6.46 0.18 14.91
CA ASP A 373 -5.66 1.29 14.38
C ASP A 373 -4.37 0.74 13.75
N PHE A 374 -4.27 0.84 12.41
CA PHE A 374 -3.12 0.36 11.64
C PHE A 374 -2.13 1.47 11.25
N ARG A 375 -2.27 2.67 11.79
CA ARG A 375 -1.34 3.79 11.56
C ARG A 375 -0.06 3.68 12.38
N PHE A 376 0.25 2.50 12.86
CA PHE A 376 1.41 2.14 13.65
C PHE A 376 2.33 1.18 12.88
N THR A 377 3.45 0.85 13.49
CA THR A 377 4.51 0.07 12.88
C THR A 377 4.67 -1.26 13.61
N TRP A 378 4.44 -2.36 12.90
CA TRP A 378 4.71 -3.72 13.37
C TRP A 378 6.13 -4.13 13.02
N LEU A 379 6.88 -4.70 13.99
CA LEU A 379 8.24 -5.18 13.76
C LEU A 379 8.31 -6.22 12.65
N ARG A 380 7.35 -7.15 12.61
CA ARG A 380 7.21 -8.16 11.54
C ARG A 380 7.08 -7.49 10.17
N ASP A 381 6.16 -6.55 10.03
CA ASP A 381 5.85 -5.91 8.76
C ASP A 381 7.03 -5.11 8.23
N VAL A 382 7.73 -4.39 9.13
CA VAL A 382 8.95 -3.64 8.78
C VAL A 382 10.07 -4.58 8.33
N ALA A 383 10.26 -5.70 9.02
CA ALA A 383 11.28 -6.69 8.67
C ALA A 383 10.97 -7.32 7.29
N MET A 384 9.73 -7.74 7.05
CA MET A 384 9.33 -8.28 5.74
C MET A 384 9.43 -7.24 4.62
N ALA A 385 9.10 -5.96 4.87
CA ALA A 385 9.30 -4.88 3.91
C ALA A 385 10.78 -4.64 3.61
N MET A 386 11.66 -4.81 4.61
CA MET A 386 13.10 -4.70 4.45
C MET A 386 13.64 -5.80 3.52
N ASP A 387 13.16 -7.03 3.65
CA ASP A 387 13.50 -8.13 2.72
C ASP A 387 13.09 -7.80 1.29
N VAL A 388 11.85 -7.33 1.08
CA VAL A 388 11.34 -6.93 -0.24
C VAL A 388 12.14 -5.77 -0.83
N THR A 389 12.43 -4.72 -0.05
CA THR A 389 13.21 -3.58 -0.56
C THR A 389 14.64 -3.96 -0.89
N LEU A 390 15.23 -4.89 -0.14
CA LEU A 390 16.56 -5.45 -0.41
C LEU A 390 16.58 -6.19 -1.75
N THR A 391 15.64 -7.13 -1.95
CA THR A 391 15.55 -7.95 -3.17
C THR A 391 15.36 -7.11 -4.43
N HIS A 392 14.64 -5.99 -4.32
CA HIS A 392 14.37 -5.10 -5.45
C HIS A 392 15.35 -3.92 -5.58
N GLY A 393 16.51 -3.94 -4.91
CA GLY A 393 17.56 -2.95 -5.09
C GLY A 393 17.30 -1.58 -4.47
N HIS A 394 16.28 -1.44 -3.61
CA HIS A 394 15.97 -0.20 -2.92
C HIS A 394 16.81 -0.02 -1.64
N GLU A 395 18.14 0.05 -1.82
CA GLU A 395 19.11 0.10 -0.70
C GLU A 395 18.84 1.22 0.32
N ARG A 396 18.36 2.37 -0.15
CA ARG A 396 18.06 3.52 0.71
C ARG A 396 16.91 3.19 1.67
N GLU A 397 15.84 2.62 1.17
CA GLU A 397 14.67 2.24 1.97
C GLU A 397 15.01 1.08 2.91
N THR A 398 15.74 0.10 2.42
CA THR A 398 16.29 -1.00 3.24
C THR A 398 17.11 -0.45 4.43
N ALA A 399 18.01 0.49 4.18
CA ALA A 399 18.80 1.14 5.24
C ALA A 399 17.93 1.96 6.20
N GLN A 400 16.88 2.65 5.71
CA GLN A 400 15.96 3.41 6.55
C GLN A 400 15.17 2.48 7.49
N LEU A 401 14.60 1.38 6.97
CA LEU A 401 13.87 0.37 7.74
C LEU A 401 14.79 -0.31 8.77
N ARG A 402 15.99 -0.72 8.36
CA ARG A 402 17.01 -1.29 9.26
C ARG A 402 17.33 -0.34 10.43
N ASN A 403 17.63 0.91 10.12
CA ASN A 403 17.96 1.91 11.12
C ASN A 403 16.78 2.20 12.05
N TRP A 404 15.56 2.14 11.55
CA TRP A 404 14.37 2.29 12.38
C TRP A 404 14.23 1.11 13.36
N ILE A 405 14.36 -0.15 12.90
CA ILE A 405 14.35 -1.34 13.76
C ILE A 405 15.39 -1.21 14.87
N LEU A 406 16.62 -0.88 14.52
CA LEU A 406 17.70 -0.76 15.49
C LEU A 406 17.39 0.32 16.55
N ARG A 407 16.86 1.49 16.15
CA ARG A 407 16.47 2.54 17.11
C ARG A 407 15.33 2.11 18.01
N ALA A 408 14.30 1.49 17.46
CA ALA A 408 13.13 1.02 18.22
C ALA A 408 13.54 -0.02 19.27
N LEU A 409 14.46 -0.94 18.92
CA LEU A 409 14.92 -2.01 19.79
C LEU A 409 16.03 -1.59 20.79
N ALA A 410 16.82 -0.57 20.48
CA ALA A 410 17.92 -0.11 21.33
C ALA A 410 17.50 0.29 22.74
N ASN A 411 16.25 0.70 22.93
CA ASN A 411 15.72 1.06 24.25
C ASN A 411 15.68 -0.15 25.20
N ASN A 412 15.17 -1.30 24.73
CA ASN A 412 15.12 -2.54 25.52
C ASN A 412 15.00 -3.77 24.63
N PRO A 413 16.11 -4.30 24.09
CA PRO A 413 16.08 -5.45 23.20
C PRO A 413 15.64 -6.77 23.86
N ARG A 414 15.62 -6.81 25.23
CA ARG A 414 15.11 -7.98 25.97
C ARG A 414 13.59 -7.99 26.12
N ARG A 415 12.93 -6.85 25.94
CA ARG A 415 11.47 -6.73 26.00
C ARG A 415 10.99 -5.97 24.77
N ILE A 416 10.94 -6.68 23.67
CA ILE A 416 10.38 -6.13 22.44
C ILE A 416 8.86 -6.09 22.52
N HIS A 417 8.26 -5.20 21.77
CA HIS A 417 6.82 -5.10 21.51
C HIS A 417 6.57 -5.50 20.06
N ALA A 418 5.39 -6.02 19.76
CA ALA A 418 5.01 -6.28 18.38
C ALA A 418 4.78 -4.97 17.61
N VAL A 419 4.23 -3.95 18.28
CA VAL A 419 3.77 -2.67 17.71
C VAL A 419 4.50 -1.50 18.34
N TYR A 420 4.85 -0.51 17.53
CA TYR A 420 5.51 0.74 17.93
C TYR A 420 4.87 1.93 17.20
N GLY A 421 4.99 3.13 17.78
CA GLY A 421 4.76 4.37 17.05
C GLY A 421 5.83 4.65 16.00
N LEU A 422 5.59 5.62 15.10
CA LEU A 422 6.48 5.90 13.97
C LEU A 422 7.90 6.32 14.36
N ALA A 423 8.08 6.97 15.50
CA ALA A 423 9.42 7.36 15.96
C ALA A 423 10.10 6.26 16.82
N GLY A 424 9.48 5.08 16.96
CA GLY A 424 9.95 3.97 17.79
C GLY A 424 9.49 4.07 19.25
N GLU A 425 8.54 4.95 19.54
CA GLU A 425 7.91 5.07 20.85
C GLU A 425 6.96 3.89 21.13
N LYS A 426 6.85 3.54 22.39
CA LYS A 426 5.91 2.56 22.89
C LYS A 426 4.66 3.32 23.38
N ASP A 427 3.68 3.51 22.49
CA ASP A 427 2.38 4.11 22.87
C ASP A 427 1.35 2.99 23.04
N ASP A 428 1.17 2.54 24.28
CA ASP A 428 0.30 1.43 24.64
C ASP A 428 -1.17 1.89 24.91
N ILE A 429 -1.48 3.15 24.65
CA ILE A 429 -2.79 3.71 25.06
C ILE A 429 -3.77 3.68 23.89
N GLU A 430 -4.51 2.58 23.79
CA GLU A 430 -5.71 2.56 22.95
C GLU A 430 -6.82 3.44 23.57
N ARG A 431 -7.44 4.27 22.74
CA ARG A 431 -8.56 5.15 23.10
C ARG A 431 -9.73 4.92 22.17
N ARG A 432 -10.92 4.88 22.73
CA ARG A 432 -12.16 4.88 21.94
C ARG A 432 -12.54 6.30 21.56
N LEU A 433 -12.82 6.49 20.28
CA LEU A 433 -13.27 7.76 19.72
C LEU A 433 -14.80 7.79 19.63
N ALA A 434 -15.37 8.96 19.86
CA ALA A 434 -16.83 9.17 19.78
C ALA A 434 -17.24 9.50 18.32
N LEU A 435 -16.92 8.58 17.40
CA LEU A 435 -17.33 8.65 16.00
C LEU A 435 -18.37 7.56 15.72
N PRO A 436 -19.26 7.73 14.72
CA PRO A 436 -20.23 6.71 14.33
C PRO A 436 -19.59 5.38 13.90
N GLY A 437 -18.39 5.45 13.33
CA GLY A 437 -17.70 4.33 12.69
C GLY A 437 -18.17 4.10 11.25
N TYR A 438 -17.29 3.51 10.46
CA TYR A 438 -17.58 3.18 9.08
C TYR A 438 -18.78 2.20 9.03
N GLU A 439 -19.86 2.60 8.34
CA GLU A 439 -21.13 1.87 8.30
C GLU A 439 -21.65 1.42 9.69
N GLY A 440 -21.46 2.26 10.71
CA GLY A 440 -21.90 2.00 12.08
C GLY A 440 -21.04 1.01 12.87
N SER A 441 -19.88 0.62 12.34
CA SER A 441 -18.95 -0.32 12.99
C SER A 441 -18.29 0.29 14.21
N GLN A 442 -18.39 -0.37 15.36
CA GLN A 442 -17.90 0.11 16.64
C GLN A 442 -17.04 -0.94 17.36
N PRO A 443 -16.06 -0.52 18.18
CA PRO A 443 -15.66 0.85 18.51
C PRO A 443 -14.75 1.47 17.43
N VAL A 444 -14.75 2.81 17.33
CA VAL A 444 -13.69 3.53 16.61
C VAL A 444 -12.55 3.76 17.58
N ARG A 445 -11.31 3.47 17.15
CA ARG A 445 -10.11 3.46 17.99
C ARG A 445 -9.06 4.47 17.53
N SER A 446 -8.23 4.91 18.46
CA SER A 446 -6.95 5.57 18.22
C SER A 446 -5.93 4.96 19.17
N GLY A 447 -4.78 4.57 18.64
CA GLY A 447 -3.82 3.71 19.36
C GLY A 447 -4.15 2.22 19.18
N ASN A 448 -3.18 1.36 19.48
CA ASN A 448 -3.32 -0.08 19.34
C ASN A 448 -2.97 -0.79 20.67
N GLY A 449 -3.91 -1.60 21.18
CA GLY A 449 -3.77 -2.31 22.45
C GLY A 449 -2.86 -3.53 22.41
N SER A 450 -2.36 -3.95 21.23
CA SER A 450 -1.47 -5.10 21.09
C SER A 450 -0.01 -4.81 21.48
N GLY A 451 0.32 -3.54 21.76
CA GLY A 451 1.69 -3.13 22.09
C GLY A 451 2.32 -3.89 23.26
N ASP A 452 1.56 -4.27 24.27
CA ASP A 452 2.07 -5.02 25.44
C ASP A 452 2.14 -6.55 25.24
N GLN A 453 1.67 -7.07 24.11
CA GLN A 453 1.70 -8.50 23.81
C GLN A 453 3.11 -8.95 23.46
N PHE A 454 3.54 -10.10 24.00
CA PHE A 454 4.66 -10.84 23.46
C PHE A 454 4.19 -11.66 22.26
N GLN A 455 4.97 -11.59 21.18
CA GLN A 455 4.76 -12.35 19.96
C GLN A 455 6.11 -12.91 19.51
N GLY A 456 6.22 -14.25 19.46
CA GLY A 456 7.46 -14.93 19.08
C GLY A 456 7.85 -14.66 17.62
N ASP A 457 6.85 -14.47 16.75
CA ASP A 457 7.04 -14.15 15.33
C ASP A 457 7.79 -12.84 15.09
N ALA A 458 7.46 -11.78 15.84
CA ALA A 458 8.11 -10.48 15.69
C ALA A 458 9.63 -10.54 15.98
N LEU A 459 10.01 -11.32 17.01
CA LEU A 459 11.42 -11.53 17.36
C LEU A 459 12.14 -12.33 16.27
N GLY A 460 11.55 -13.43 15.83
CA GLY A 460 12.13 -14.31 14.82
C GLY A 460 12.28 -13.60 13.48
N GLN A 461 11.24 -12.89 13.02
CA GLN A 461 11.27 -12.19 11.74
C GLN A 461 12.38 -11.15 11.66
N VAL A 462 12.62 -10.38 12.73
CA VAL A 462 13.72 -9.43 12.78
C VAL A 462 15.06 -10.13 12.58
N LEU A 463 15.32 -11.25 13.27
CA LEU A 463 16.59 -11.97 13.18
C LEU A 463 16.78 -12.65 11.81
N VAL A 464 15.72 -13.21 11.24
CA VAL A 464 15.74 -13.77 9.87
C VAL A 464 16.10 -12.69 8.86
N THR A 465 15.45 -11.53 8.92
CA THR A 465 15.73 -10.44 7.97
C THR A 465 17.17 -9.89 8.13
N PHE A 466 17.70 -9.82 9.35
CA PHE A 466 19.12 -9.47 9.53
C PHE A 466 20.07 -10.55 8.99
N ALA A 467 19.68 -11.83 9.01
CA ALA A 467 20.45 -12.88 8.33
C ALA A 467 20.42 -12.68 6.82
N ASN A 468 19.25 -12.41 6.22
CA ASN A 468 19.12 -12.11 4.78
C ASN A 468 19.98 -10.91 4.36
N LEU A 469 20.05 -9.84 5.17
CA LEU A 469 20.93 -8.71 4.94
C LEU A 469 22.42 -9.12 4.91
N ARG A 470 22.86 -10.00 5.84
CA ARG A 470 24.23 -10.51 5.85
C ARG A 470 24.55 -11.34 4.61
N GLU A 471 23.63 -12.21 4.21
CA GLU A 471 23.76 -13.02 2.98
C GLU A 471 23.85 -12.14 1.73
N ALA A 472 23.12 -11.03 1.71
CA ALA A 472 23.24 -10.01 0.67
C ALA A 472 24.49 -9.11 0.80
N GLY A 473 25.39 -9.39 1.73
CA GLY A 473 26.65 -8.67 1.90
C GLY A 473 26.59 -7.40 2.74
N VAL A 474 25.46 -7.10 3.40
CA VAL A 474 25.35 -5.94 4.30
C VAL A 474 26.08 -6.24 5.61
N ALA A 475 27.15 -5.49 5.87
CA ALA A 475 27.98 -5.69 7.05
C ALA A 475 27.26 -5.34 8.36
N GLU A 476 27.52 -6.13 9.39
CA GLU A 476 27.13 -5.79 10.75
C GLU A 476 27.97 -4.63 11.31
N ASP A 477 27.35 -3.85 12.19
CA ASP A 477 28.00 -2.71 12.83
C ASP A 477 28.00 -2.84 14.38
N HIS A 478 28.53 -1.82 15.03
CA HIS A 478 28.68 -1.76 16.50
C HIS A 478 27.32 -1.71 17.25
N LEU A 479 26.19 -1.51 16.56
CA LEU A 479 24.85 -1.48 17.12
C LEU A 479 24.05 -2.72 16.73
N SER A 480 24.09 -3.14 15.45
CA SER A 480 23.24 -4.19 14.92
C SER A 480 23.51 -5.55 15.53
N TRP A 481 24.77 -6.00 15.53
CA TRP A 481 25.10 -7.32 16.08
C TRP A 481 24.91 -7.42 17.61
N PRO A 482 25.28 -6.45 18.44
CA PRO A 482 24.93 -6.48 19.87
C PRO A 482 23.44 -6.55 20.17
N ILE A 483 22.58 -5.87 19.38
CA ILE A 483 21.12 -5.95 19.53
C ILE A 483 20.64 -7.37 19.16
N GLN A 484 21.08 -7.93 18.04
CA GLN A 484 20.72 -9.30 17.63
C GLN A 484 21.11 -10.33 18.68
N LYS A 485 22.33 -10.25 19.27
CA LYS A 485 22.74 -11.11 20.39
C LYS A 485 21.82 -10.96 21.62
N ALA A 486 21.38 -9.74 21.91
CA ALA A 486 20.45 -9.52 23.03
C ALA A 486 19.07 -10.12 22.75
N LEU A 487 18.59 -10.07 21.50
CA LEU A 487 17.36 -10.73 21.06
C LEU A 487 17.48 -12.26 21.12
N LEU A 488 18.58 -12.84 20.62
CA LEU A 488 18.87 -14.27 20.72
C LEU A 488 18.86 -14.77 22.16
N ASN A 489 19.50 -14.01 23.07
CA ASN A 489 19.47 -14.35 24.50
C ASN A 489 18.06 -14.22 25.10
N ALA A 490 17.26 -13.25 24.68
CA ALA A 490 15.86 -13.15 25.09
C ALA A 490 15.01 -14.31 24.55
N ALA A 491 15.29 -14.76 23.32
CA ALA A 491 14.62 -15.91 22.71
C ALA A 491 14.82 -17.21 23.52
N THR A 492 15.99 -17.42 24.12
CA THR A 492 16.25 -18.61 24.96
C THR A 492 15.33 -18.71 26.18
N GLU A 493 14.88 -17.54 26.70
CA GLU A 493 13.97 -17.45 27.85
C GLU A 493 12.49 -17.63 27.46
N ARG A 494 12.19 -17.72 26.15
CA ARG A 494 10.84 -17.73 25.59
C ARG A 494 10.42 -19.06 24.97
N ILE A 495 11.30 -20.04 24.97
CA ILE A 495 11.00 -21.38 24.42
C ILE A 495 9.86 -22.00 25.21
N GLY A 496 8.78 -22.38 24.52
CA GLY A 496 7.60 -23.01 25.12
C GLY A 496 6.68 -22.05 25.86
N ASP A 497 6.96 -20.73 25.87
CA ASP A 497 6.03 -19.72 26.42
C ASP A 497 4.74 -19.68 25.61
N THR A 498 3.65 -19.33 26.28
CA THR A 498 2.39 -19.00 25.62
C THR A 498 2.42 -17.55 25.13
N ASP A 499 1.83 -17.32 23.96
CA ASP A 499 1.62 -15.98 23.41
C ASP A 499 0.22 -15.82 22.82
N ARG A 500 0.01 -14.77 22.02
CA ARG A 500 -1.27 -14.47 21.38
C ARG A 500 -1.26 -14.64 19.87
N SER A 501 -0.28 -15.38 19.34
CA SER A 501 -0.04 -15.55 17.91
C SER A 501 0.25 -14.23 17.18
N MET A 502 0.70 -14.31 15.95
CA MET A 502 0.77 -13.19 15.04
C MET A 502 -0.60 -12.55 14.73
N TRP A 503 -1.68 -13.27 15.04
CA TRP A 503 -3.07 -12.82 14.84
C TRP A 503 -3.59 -11.93 15.97
N GLU A 504 -2.82 -11.71 17.03
CA GLU A 504 -3.15 -10.82 18.18
C GLU A 504 -4.47 -11.19 18.86
N THR A 505 -4.75 -12.49 18.97
CA THR A 505 -6.03 -12.98 19.49
C THR A 505 -6.30 -12.50 20.92
N PHE A 506 -7.55 -12.20 21.21
CA PHE A 506 -8.02 -11.86 22.57
C PHE A 506 -8.47 -13.10 23.38
N GLY A 507 -8.36 -14.30 22.80
CA GLY A 507 -8.60 -15.59 23.46
C GLY A 507 -7.56 -15.91 24.55
N GLU A 508 -7.58 -17.13 25.08
CA GLU A 508 -6.58 -17.59 26.03
C GLU A 508 -5.22 -17.78 25.34
N PRO A 509 -4.11 -17.31 25.97
CA PRO A 509 -2.78 -17.52 25.43
C PRO A 509 -2.45 -19.01 25.28
N ALA A 510 -1.78 -19.39 24.16
CA ALA A 510 -1.39 -20.75 23.89
C ALA A 510 0.05 -20.83 23.37
N VAL A 511 0.63 -22.02 23.31
CA VAL A 511 1.90 -22.25 22.63
C VAL A 511 1.61 -22.46 21.16
N TYR A 512 1.85 -21.43 20.34
CA TYR A 512 1.60 -21.48 18.90
C TYR A 512 2.78 -22.08 18.15
N THR A 513 2.48 -22.98 17.22
CA THR A 513 3.49 -23.67 16.39
C THR A 513 4.30 -22.66 15.57
N HIS A 514 3.64 -21.66 14.95
CA HIS A 514 4.33 -20.62 14.19
C HIS A 514 5.25 -19.76 15.07
N SER A 515 4.79 -19.35 16.26
CA SER A 515 5.63 -18.56 17.19
C SER A 515 6.90 -19.32 17.59
N GLN A 516 6.79 -20.64 17.86
CA GLN A 516 7.95 -21.46 18.16
C GLN A 516 8.85 -21.68 16.93
N ALA A 517 8.26 -21.83 15.74
CA ALA A 517 9.02 -21.94 14.49
C ALA A 517 9.84 -20.67 14.21
N MET A 518 9.29 -19.50 14.52
CA MET A 518 10.03 -18.23 14.40
C MET A 518 11.17 -18.10 15.43
N LEU A 519 11.02 -18.67 16.65
CA LEU A 519 12.14 -18.78 17.59
C LEU A 519 13.22 -19.77 17.08
N TRP A 520 12.81 -20.88 16.45
CA TRP A 520 13.74 -21.77 15.77
C TRP A 520 14.55 -21.03 14.71
N ALA A 521 13.89 -20.28 13.82
CA ALA A 521 14.54 -19.49 12.77
C ALA A 521 15.48 -18.41 13.34
N ALA A 522 15.11 -17.81 14.45
CA ALA A 522 15.97 -16.88 15.18
C ALA A 522 17.29 -17.53 15.60
N PHE A 523 17.24 -18.74 16.18
CA PHE A 523 18.45 -19.44 16.59
C PHE A 523 19.27 -19.92 15.38
N ASP A 524 18.63 -20.34 14.30
CA ASP A 524 19.32 -20.73 13.07
C ASP A 524 20.10 -19.53 12.48
N ALA A 525 19.45 -18.37 12.39
CA ALA A 525 20.10 -17.10 12.00
C ALA A 525 21.30 -16.74 12.91
N GLY A 526 21.19 -16.99 14.22
CA GLY A 526 22.26 -16.77 15.18
C GLY A 526 23.43 -17.73 15.01
N VAL A 527 23.15 -19.02 14.74
CA VAL A 527 24.16 -20.06 14.48
C VAL A 527 24.92 -19.73 13.19
N SER A 528 24.21 -19.43 12.10
CA SER A 528 24.82 -19.03 10.83
C SER A 528 25.69 -17.79 10.98
N ALA A 529 25.24 -16.78 11.71
CA ALA A 529 26.04 -15.56 11.96
C ALA A 529 27.43 -15.85 12.53
N VAL A 530 27.52 -16.84 13.44
CA VAL A 530 28.82 -17.22 14.04
C VAL A 530 29.60 -18.16 13.13
N ARG A 531 28.95 -19.19 12.54
CA ARG A 531 29.64 -20.25 11.81
C ARG A 531 30.04 -19.85 10.40
N ASP A 532 29.13 -19.18 9.69
CA ASP A 532 29.31 -18.89 8.28
C ASP A 532 29.93 -17.50 8.08
N PHE A 533 29.58 -16.52 8.95
CA PHE A 533 30.05 -15.14 8.86
C PHE A 533 31.14 -14.78 9.91
N GLY A 534 31.50 -15.70 10.80
CA GLY A 534 32.62 -15.52 11.74
C GLY A 534 32.37 -14.49 12.85
N LEU A 535 31.12 -14.15 13.14
CA LEU A 535 30.79 -13.20 14.21
C LEU A 535 30.98 -13.85 15.59
N ASP A 536 31.18 -13.03 16.61
CA ASP A 536 31.31 -13.49 17.99
C ASP A 536 29.95 -13.83 18.61
N GLY A 537 29.81 -15.02 19.21
CA GLY A 537 28.54 -15.41 19.82
C GLY A 537 28.57 -16.81 20.44
N ASP A 538 27.50 -17.15 21.17
CA ASP A 538 27.33 -18.47 21.80
C ASP A 538 26.58 -19.43 20.86
N ALA A 539 27.21 -19.76 19.73
CA ALA A 539 26.64 -20.66 18.75
C ALA A 539 26.24 -22.02 19.35
N ALA A 540 26.98 -22.53 20.35
CA ALA A 540 26.69 -23.82 20.95
C ALA A 540 25.35 -23.83 21.72
N THR A 541 25.08 -22.77 22.49
CA THR A 541 23.79 -22.59 23.16
C THR A 541 22.65 -22.41 22.15
N TRP A 542 22.84 -21.57 21.12
CA TRP A 542 21.80 -21.32 20.12
C TRP A 542 21.50 -22.55 19.27
N GLU A 543 22.50 -23.36 18.91
CA GLU A 543 22.32 -24.62 18.22
C GLU A 543 21.52 -25.63 19.07
N HIS A 544 21.88 -25.75 20.37
CA HIS A 544 21.12 -26.59 21.28
C HIS A 544 19.66 -26.15 21.39
N CYS A 545 19.39 -24.84 21.50
CA CYS A 545 18.05 -24.28 21.53
C CYS A 545 17.30 -24.52 20.22
N ARG A 546 17.95 -24.29 19.06
CA ARG A 546 17.40 -24.53 17.73
C ARG A 546 16.92 -25.97 17.59
N ASP A 547 17.82 -26.94 17.90
CA ASP A 547 17.53 -28.37 17.76
C ASP A 547 16.42 -28.81 18.72
N ALA A 548 16.42 -28.32 19.96
CA ALA A 548 15.38 -28.60 20.94
C ALA A 548 14.00 -28.07 20.53
N VAL A 549 13.94 -26.85 19.95
CA VAL A 549 12.70 -26.27 19.44
C VAL A 549 12.21 -27.03 18.22
N ALA A 550 13.11 -27.45 17.31
CA ALA A 550 12.74 -28.28 16.17
C ALA A 550 12.10 -29.61 16.63
N ASP A 551 12.72 -30.31 17.58
CA ASP A 551 12.19 -31.55 18.13
C ASP A 551 10.82 -31.34 18.80
N ASP A 552 10.64 -30.20 19.50
CA ASP A 552 9.37 -29.89 20.17
C ASP A 552 8.26 -29.56 19.14
N ILE A 553 8.56 -28.81 18.08
CA ILE A 553 7.63 -28.56 16.98
C ILE A 553 7.21 -29.88 16.31
N LEU A 554 8.19 -30.73 15.97
CA LEU A 554 7.92 -31.99 15.29
C LEU A 554 7.15 -33.00 16.16
N SER A 555 7.22 -32.91 17.50
CA SER A 555 6.51 -33.79 18.43
C SER A 555 5.18 -33.25 18.92
N ARG A 556 4.98 -31.93 18.99
CA ARG A 556 3.81 -31.26 19.61
C ARG A 556 3.06 -30.35 18.66
N GLY A 557 3.76 -29.68 17.76
CA GLY A 557 3.21 -28.84 16.70
C GLY A 557 2.76 -29.63 15.47
N PHE A 558 3.28 -30.86 15.30
CA PHE A 558 2.80 -31.82 14.32
C PHE A 558 1.84 -32.83 14.98
N ASN A 559 0.63 -32.94 14.45
CA ASN A 559 -0.37 -33.89 14.94
C ASN A 559 -0.31 -35.17 14.09
N ALA A 560 0.21 -36.26 14.66
CA ALA A 560 0.42 -37.54 13.96
C ALA A 560 -0.90 -38.21 13.55
N ASP A 561 -2.00 -38.00 14.27
CA ASP A 561 -3.31 -38.58 13.93
C ASP A 561 -3.93 -37.85 12.71
N LEU A 562 -3.68 -36.58 12.57
CA LEU A 562 -4.11 -35.75 11.42
C LEU A 562 -3.09 -35.78 10.27
N GLY A 563 -1.83 -36.12 10.56
CA GLY A 563 -0.73 -36.13 9.61
C GLY A 563 -0.30 -34.73 9.14
N CYS A 564 -0.61 -33.64 9.89
CA CYS A 564 -0.34 -32.26 9.53
C CYS A 564 0.15 -31.42 10.72
N PHE A 565 0.78 -30.28 10.44
CA PHE A 565 1.04 -29.25 11.46
C PHE A 565 -0.27 -28.63 11.92
N VAL A 566 -0.30 -28.18 13.19
CA VAL A 566 -1.47 -27.59 13.84
C VAL A 566 -1.10 -26.24 14.47
N SER A 567 -2.08 -25.34 14.61
CA SER A 567 -1.89 -23.95 15.10
C SER A 567 -1.24 -23.89 16.47
N THR A 568 -1.70 -24.76 17.39
CA THR A 568 -1.23 -24.80 18.79
C THR A 568 -0.75 -26.18 19.17
N TYR A 569 0.23 -26.27 20.04
CA TYR A 569 0.78 -27.54 20.50
C TYR A 569 -0.29 -28.45 21.09
N GLY A 570 -0.38 -29.67 20.57
CA GLY A 570 -1.37 -30.67 20.97
C GLY A 570 -2.80 -30.36 20.50
N GLY A 571 -2.98 -29.33 19.66
CA GLY A 571 -4.27 -28.97 19.07
C GLY A 571 -4.67 -29.82 17.86
N THR A 572 -5.78 -29.44 17.23
CA THR A 572 -6.30 -30.07 16.00
C THR A 572 -6.67 -29.05 14.92
N ALA A 573 -6.70 -27.75 15.27
CA ALA A 573 -6.99 -26.66 14.35
C ALA A 573 -5.74 -26.29 13.54
N VAL A 574 -5.97 -25.78 12.32
CA VAL A 574 -4.95 -25.16 11.49
C VAL A 574 -5.28 -23.69 11.30
N ASP A 575 -4.27 -22.87 11.04
CA ASP A 575 -4.42 -21.51 10.62
C ASP A 575 -3.41 -21.16 9.50
N ALA A 576 -3.58 -20.00 8.87
CA ALA A 576 -2.76 -19.60 7.74
C ALA A 576 -1.30 -19.30 8.11
N SER A 577 -0.95 -19.08 9.38
CA SER A 577 0.44 -18.84 9.79
C SER A 577 1.34 -20.05 9.55
N LEU A 578 0.77 -21.27 9.51
CA LEU A 578 1.49 -22.50 9.21
C LEU A 578 2.09 -22.51 7.79
N LEU A 579 1.55 -21.69 6.86
CA LEU A 579 2.09 -21.51 5.51
C LEU A 579 3.48 -20.82 5.51
N GLN A 580 3.87 -20.24 6.64
CA GLN A 580 5.19 -19.62 6.81
C GLN A 580 6.31 -20.62 7.16
N LEU A 581 5.99 -21.86 7.53
CA LEU A 581 6.98 -22.84 7.97
C LEU A 581 8.05 -23.16 6.90
N PRO A 582 7.71 -23.34 5.61
CA PRO A 582 8.71 -23.49 4.55
C PRO A 582 9.49 -22.22 4.27
N GLN A 583 8.87 -21.05 4.42
CA GLN A 583 9.48 -19.77 4.15
C GLN A 583 10.71 -19.50 5.02
N ILE A 584 10.67 -19.96 6.28
CA ILE A 584 11.79 -19.84 7.21
C ILE A 584 12.74 -21.05 7.17
N GLY A 585 12.53 -21.99 6.26
CA GLY A 585 13.40 -23.16 6.08
C GLY A 585 13.23 -24.27 7.12
N LEU A 586 12.16 -24.26 7.93
CA LEU A 586 11.92 -25.33 8.92
C LEU A 586 11.59 -26.68 8.25
N VAL A 587 10.88 -26.62 7.14
CA VAL A 587 10.54 -27.76 6.26
C VAL A 587 10.61 -27.29 4.81
N ASP A 588 10.80 -28.23 3.87
CA ASP A 588 10.74 -27.94 2.46
C ASP A 588 9.30 -27.64 2.00
N TRP A 589 9.14 -26.88 0.92
CA TRP A 589 7.83 -26.52 0.35
C TRP A 589 7.02 -27.74 -0.10
N ASP A 590 7.69 -28.82 -0.51
CA ASP A 590 7.11 -30.08 -0.93
C ASP A 590 7.20 -31.20 0.14
N ASP A 591 7.58 -30.84 1.39
CA ASP A 591 7.56 -31.81 2.51
C ASP A 591 6.15 -32.42 2.64
N PRO A 592 6.03 -33.75 2.69
CA PRO A 592 4.72 -34.42 2.78
C PRO A 592 3.85 -33.94 3.96
N ARG A 593 4.47 -33.53 5.08
CA ARG A 593 3.77 -32.98 6.24
C ARG A 593 3.20 -31.57 5.93
N MET A 594 3.96 -30.78 5.19
CA MET A 594 3.52 -29.47 4.76
C MET A 594 2.40 -29.57 3.71
N LEU A 595 2.52 -30.45 2.73
CA LEU A 595 1.47 -30.71 1.75
C LEU A 595 0.17 -31.19 2.41
N ALA A 596 0.25 -32.04 3.45
CA ALA A 596 -0.91 -32.47 4.24
C ALA A 596 -1.51 -31.28 5.06
N THR A 597 -0.66 -30.38 5.55
CA THR A 597 -1.09 -29.15 6.22
C THR A 597 -1.86 -28.23 5.27
N VAL A 598 -1.34 -28.02 4.05
CA VAL A 598 -2.02 -27.26 2.98
C VAL A 598 -3.38 -27.90 2.67
N GLN A 599 -3.43 -29.20 2.48
CA GLN A 599 -4.70 -29.90 2.22
C GLN A 599 -5.70 -29.71 3.37
N ARG A 600 -5.23 -29.68 4.62
CA ARG A 600 -6.08 -29.43 5.78
C ARG A 600 -6.59 -27.99 5.81
N ILE A 601 -5.75 -27.00 5.48
CA ILE A 601 -6.12 -25.60 5.32
C ILE A 601 -7.21 -25.45 4.25
N GLU A 602 -7.02 -26.04 3.07
CA GLU A 602 -8.02 -26.06 1.98
C GLU A 602 -9.37 -26.64 2.43
N GLN A 603 -9.37 -27.63 3.31
CA GLN A 603 -10.60 -28.28 3.78
C GLN A 603 -11.31 -27.53 4.89
N THR A 604 -10.61 -26.70 5.68
CA THR A 604 -11.15 -26.14 6.92
C THR A 604 -11.34 -24.64 6.91
N ILE A 605 -10.45 -23.90 6.24
CA ILE A 605 -10.49 -22.43 6.24
C ILE A 605 -10.52 -21.81 4.83
N ALA A 606 -10.82 -22.62 3.79
CA ALA A 606 -11.02 -22.06 2.46
C ALA A 606 -12.44 -21.55 2.25
N HIS A 607 -12.55 -20.42 1.59
CA HIS A 607 -13.80 -19.86 1.06
C HIS A 607 -14.06 -20.45 -0.35
N PRO A 608 -15.33 -20.53 -0.82
CA PRO A 608 -15.66 -21.03 -2.17
C PRO A 608 -14.99 -20.27 -3.33
N SER A 609 -14.51 -19.05 -3.13
CA SER A 609 -13.73 -18.29 -4.12
C SER A 609 -12.30 -18.84 -4.33
N GLY A 610 -11.81 -19.72 -3.46
CA GLY A 610 -10.42 -20.15 -3.38
C GLY A 610 -9.55 -19.35 -2.41
N MET A 611 -9.95 -18.14 -2.03
CA MET A 611 -9.28 -17.41 -0.94
C MET A 611 -9.51 -18.10 0.40
N ILE A 612 -8.68 -17.80 1.39
CA ILE A 612 -8.77 -18.42 2.72
C ILE A 612 -8.95 -17.38 3.83
N TYR A 613 -9.56 -17.83 4.92
CA TYR A 613 -9.60 -17.09 6.18
C TYR A 613 -8.25 -17.21 6.91
N ARG A 614 -8.03 -16.37 7.92
CA ARG A 614 -6.86 -16.47 8.81
C ARG A 614 -6.88 -17.78 9.60
N TYR A 615 -8.05 -18.11 10.15
CA TYR A 615 -8.34 -19.30 10.97
C TYR A 615 -9.85 -19.56 10.98
N ASP A 616 -10.27 -20.74 11.45
CA ASP A 616 -11.67 -21.01 11.75
C ASP A 616 -12.03 -20.39 13.10
N ASN A 617 -12.93 -19.41 13.09
CA ASN A 617 -13.43 -18.73 14.30
C ASN A 617 -14.86 -19.13 14.68
N SER A 618 -15.35 -20.29 14.21
CA SER A 618 -16.69 -20.79 14.52
C SER A 618 -16.97 -20.89 16.04
N ASP A 619 -15.92 -21.14 16.82
CA ASP A 619 -15.96 -21.24 18.30
C ASP A 619 -15.55 -19.92 19.00
N SER A 620 -15.44 -18.80 18.30
CA SER A 620 -15.04 -17.48 18.85
C SER A 620 -13.69 -17.49 19.58
N GLN A 621 -12.73 -18.25 19.10
CA GLN A 621 -11.42 -18.44 19.75
C GLN A 621 -10.58 -17.16 19.81
N ASP A 622 -10.81 -16.21 18.90
CA ASP A 622 -10.14 -14.91 18.89
C ASP A 622 -10.74 -13.90 19.89
N GLY A 623 -11.82 -14.27 20.58
CA GLY A 623 -12.55 -13.39 21.52
C GLY A 623 -13.68 -12.59 20.89
N PHE A 624 -13.99 -12.80 19.59
CA PHE A 624 -15.11 -12.18 18.89
C PHE A 624 -16.05 -13.24 18.32
N GLU A 625 -17.34 -12.89 18.24
CA GLU A 625 -18.36 -13.76 17.63
C GLU A 625 -18.26 -13.71 16.08
N GLY A 626 -18.44 -14.86 15.47
CA GLY A 626 -18.55 -15.02 14.01
C GLY A 626 -17.19 -15.03 13.29
N GLN A 627 -17.22 -15.51 12.04
CA GLN A 627 -16.09 -15.52 11.13
C GLN A 627 -15.87 -14.12 10.57
N ASP A 628 -14.62 -13.76 10.29
CA ASP A 628 -14.22 -12.61 9.50
C ASP A 628 -14.37 -12.90 7.99
N ASN A 629 -13.85 -12.02 7.14
CA ASN A 629 -13.84 -12.21 5.70
C ASN A 629 -12.57 -12.92 5.20
N PRO A 630 -12.56 -13.50 3.98
CA PRO A 630 -11.35 -14.01 3.35
C PRO A 630 -10.24 -12.98 3.31
N HIS A 631 -9.06 -13.41 3.75
CA HIS A 631 -7.94 -12.55 4.08
C HIS A 631 -6.92 -12.52 2.93
N PHE A 632 -6.59 -11.34 2.42
CA PHE A 632 -5.65 -11.18 1.29
C PHE A 632 -4.29 -11.81 1.58
N ILE A 633 -3.72 -11.51 2.73
CA ILE A 633 -2.38 -11.98 3.13
C ILE A 633 -2.31 -13.49 3.19
N SER A 634 -3.28 -14.12 3.89
CA SER A 634 -3.36 -15.57 4.02
C SER A 634 -3.50 -16.26 2.67
N SER A 635 -4.32 -15.70 1.78
CA SER A 635 -4.55 -16.21 0.43
C SER A 635 -3.31 -16.09 -0.45
N LEU A 636 -2.56 -15.00 -0.32
CA LEU A 636 -1.29 -14.81 -1.02
C LEU A 636 -0.20 -15.77 -0.51
N TRP A 637 -0.14 -16.04 0.80
CA TRP A 637 0.76 -17.08 1.31
C TRP A 637 0.41 -18.48 0.79
N LEU A 638 -0.89 -18.77 0.64
CA LEU A 638 -1.32 -20.02 0.02
C LEU A 638 -0.93 -20.09 -1.47
N ALA A 639 -1.06 -18.97 -2.21
CA ALA A 639 -0.64 -18.88 -3.60
C ALA A 639 0.88 -19.10 -3.75
N GLU A 640 1.71 -18.47 -2.88
CA GLU A 640 3.15 -18.69 -2.84
C GLU A 640 3.48 -20.19 -2.55
N GLN A 641 2.80 -20.79 -1.58
CA GLN A 641 2.96 -22.20 -1.25
C GLN A 641 2.62 -23.11 -2.43
N TYR A 642 1.54 -22.83 -3.15
CA TYR A 642 1.19 -23.59 -4.35
C TYR A 642 2.28 -23.52 -5.41
N ILE A 643 2.74 -22.32 -5.74
CA ILE A 643 3.77 -22.10 -6.76
C ILE A 643 5.06 -22.85 -6.39
N ARG A 644 5.57 -22.65 -5.18
CA ARG A 644 6.84 -23.22 -4.73
C ARG A 644 6.79 -24.74 -4.50
N SER A 645 5.60 -25.31 -4.28
CA SER A 645 5.42 -26.76 -4.21
C SER A 645 5.08 -27.43 -5.54
N GLY A 646 5.14 -26.69 -6.67
CA GLY A 646 4.92 -27.20 -8.02
C GLY A 646 3.47 -27.17 -8.50
N ARG A 647 2.55 -26.54 -7.77
CA ARG A 647 1.15 -26.31 -8.14
C ARG A 647 0.99 -24.88 -8.74
N GLU A 648 1.82 -24.52 -9.73
CA GLU A 648 1.89 -23.15 -10.26
C GLU A 648 0.54 -22.66 -10.80
N GLU A 649 -0.21 -23.51 -11.51
CA GLU A 649 -1.51 -23.10 -12.09
C GLU A 649 -2.55 -22.79 -11.01
N ASP A 650 -2.55 -23.53 -9.88
CA ASP A 650 -3.43 -23.21 -8.73
C ASP A 650 -3.01 -21.90 -8.08
N GLY A 651 -1.71 -21.64 -7.97
CA GLY A 651 -1.17 -20.39 -7.45
C GLY A 651 -1.53 -19.18 -8.32
N ARG A 652 -1.43 -19.31 -9.64
CA ARG A 652 -1.86 -18.28 -10.60
C ARG A 652 -3.36 -18.00 -10.54
N ALA A 653 -4.18 -19.04 -10.48
CA ALA A 653 -5.63 -18.90 -10.36
C ALA A 653 -6.04 -18.16 -9.07
N LEU A 654 -5.37 -18.46 -7.95
CA LEU A 654 -5.61 -17.76 -6.69
C LEU A 654 -5.12 -16.32 -6.74
N LEU A 655 -3.95 -16.05 -7.35
CA LEU A 655 -3.43 -14.69 -7.56
C LEU A 655 -4.39 -13.85 -8.43
N ASP A 656 -4.93 -14.43 -9.52
CA ASP A 656 -5.94 -13.75 -10.35
C ASP A 656 -7.20 -13.41 -9.55
N THR A 657 -7.65 -14.32 -8.67
CA THR A 657 -8.79 -14.06 -7.77
C THR A 657 -8.49 -12.90 -6.82
N VAL A 658 -7.30 -12.88 -6.22
CA VAL A 658 -6.86 -11.78 -5.32
C VAL A 658 -6.80 -10.45 -6.06
N LEU A 659 -6.20 -10.42 -7.25
CA LEU A 659 -6.09 -9.19 -8.05
C LEU A 659 -7.46 -8.66 -8.52
N ALA A 660 -8.41 -9.55 -8.79
CA ALA A 660 -9.78 -9.17 -9.14
C ALA A 660 -10.55 -8.51 -7.96
N CYS A 661 -10.11 -8.75 -6.72
CA CYS A 661 -10.66 -8.12 -5.52
C CYS A 661 -9.98 -6.79 -5.16
N ALA A 662 -8.84 -6.44 -5.75
CA ALA A 662 -8.22 -5.13 -5.58
C ALA A 662 -9.09 -4.02 -6.21
N ASN A 663 -8.90 -2.76 -5.78
CA ASN A 663 -9.63 -1.68 -6.42
C ASN A 663 -9.06 -1.34 -7.82
N ASP A 664 -9.74 -0.45 -8.55
CA ASP A 664 -9.36 0.00 -9.91
C ASP A 664 -7.98 0.68 -10.01
N LEU A 665 -7.35 0.99 -8.88
CA LEU A 665 -6.01 1.59 -8.78
C LEU A 665 -4.95 0.58 -8.29
N GLY A 666 -5.33 -0.70 -8.14
CA GLY A 666 -4.46 -1.77 -7.68
C GLY A 666 -4.16 -1.73 -6.18
N LEU A 667 -5.01 -1.12 -5.37
CA LEU A 667 -4.85 -1.03 -3.91
C LEU A 667 -5.69 -2.09 -3.20
N MET A 668 -5.15 -2.68 -2.12
CA MET A 668 -5.79 -3.73 -1.33
C MET A 668 -5.96 -3.30 0.13
N SER A 669 -7.05 -3.75 0.76
CA SER A 669 -7.27 -3.69 2.20
C SER A 669 -6.82 -4.98 2.89
N SER A 670 -7.31 -5.25 4.11
CA SER A 670 -7.00 -6.50 4.82
C SER A 670 -7.77 -7.70 4.28
N GLU A 671 -9.04 -7.52 3.91
CA GLU A 671 -9.99 -8.58 3.62
C GLU A 671 -10.98 -8.20 2.51
N TYR A 672 -11.70 -9.19 2.00
CA TYR A 672 -12.73 -8.99 0.98
C TYR A 672 -14.02 -9.75 1.32
N ASP A 673 -15.12 -9.01 1.40
CA ASP A 673 -16.46 -9.54 1.59
C ASP A 673 -17.05 -9.95 0.24
N PHE A 674 -17.09 -11.25 -0.05
CA PHE A 674 -17.64 -11.80 -1.29
C PHE A 674 -19.17 -11.71 -1.39
N ASP A 675 -19.87 -11.67 -0.26
CA ASP A 675 -21.32 -11.57 -0.24
C ASP A 675 -21.77 -10.17 -0.67
N GLN A 676 -21.04 -9.14 -0.23
CA GLN A 676 -21.31 -7.75 -0.59
C GLN A 676 -20.43 -7.23 -1.73
N GLN A 677 -19.44 -8.00 -2.16
CA GLN A 677 -18.43 -7.61 -3.17
C GLN A 677 -17.70 -6.33 -2.80
N ARG A 678 -17.18 -6.27 -1.55
CA ARG A 678 -16.60 -5.08 -0.94
C ARG A 678 -15.24 -5.37 -0.30
N LEU A 679 -14.34 -4.40 -0.40
CA LEU A 679 -13.15 -4.35 0.44
C LEU A 679 -13.55 -4.10 1.91
N THR A 680 -12.87 -4.77 2.85
CA THR A 680 -13.04 -4.60 4.29
C THR A 680 -11.69 -4.54 5.01
N GLY A 681 -11.68 -3.94 6.22
CA GLY A 681 -10.45 -3.69 6.96
C GLY A 681 -9.70 -2.42 6.53
N ASN A 682 -8.59 -2.13 7.21
CA ASN A 682 -7.81 -0.92 6.98
C ASN A 682 -7.16 -0.88 5.58
N PHE A 683 -7.02 0.34 5.01
CA PHE A 683 -6.72 0.55 3.60
C PHE A 683 -5.76 1.72 3.35
N PRO A 684 -4.81 1.61 2.37
CA PRO A 684 -4.31 0.34 1.85
C PRO A 684 -3.45 -0.37 2.91
N GLN A 685 -3.33 -1.70 2.82
CA GLN A 685 -2.63 -2.48 3.84
C GLN A 685 -1.25 -2.95 3.35
N ALA A 686 -0.18 -2.57 4.07
CA ALA A 686 1.21 -2.86 3.70
C ALA A 686 1.49 -4.37 3.52
N LEU A 687 1.07 -5.21 4.47
CA LEU A 687 1.40 -6.64 4.46
C LEU A 687 0.71 -7.39 3.31
N ALA A 688 -0.47 -6.95 2.85
CA ALA A 688 -1.11 -7.50 1.65
C ALA A 688 -0.25 -7.24 0.40
N HIS A 689 0.29 -6.03 0.27
CA HIS A 689 1.17 -5.65 -0.84
C HIS A 689 2.54 -6.35 -0.76
N ILE A 690 3.13 -6.51 0.44
CA ILE A 690 4.35 -7.31 0.66
C ILE A 690 4.12 -8.75 0.18
N SER A 691 3.01 -9.36 0.59
CA SER A 691 2.69 -10.76 0.23
C SER A 691 2.46 -10.93 -1.26
N LEU A 692 1.83 -9.94 -1.94
CA LEU A 692 1.65 -9.97 -3.40
C LEU A 692 2.99 -9.94 -4.13
N ILE A 693 3.92 -9.07 -3.72
CA ILE A 693 5.26 -8.99 -4.32
C ILE A 693 5.92 -10.38 -4.27
N ARG A 694 5.89 -11.05 -3.12
CA ARG A 694 6.50 -12.37 -2.92
C ARG A 694 5.89 -13.46 -3.81
N VAL A 695 4.57 -13.43 -4.04
CA VAL A 695 3.91 -14.38 -4.97
C VAL A 695 4.42 -14.17 -6.39
N VAL A 696 4.57 -12.92 -6.82
CA VAL A 696 5.07 -12.60 -8.17
C VAL A 696 6.55 -12.99 -8.30
N GLU A 697 7.38 -12.78 -7.26
CA GLU A 697 8.76 -13.30 -7.20
C GLU A 697 8.80 -14.84 -7.28
N ALA A 698 7.87 -15.54 -6.62
CA ALA A 698 7.82 -17.00 -6.68
C ALA A 698 7.52 -17.52 -8.09
N LEU A 699 6.88 -16.72 -8.95
CA LEU A 699 6.67 -17.01 -10.38
C LEU A 699 7.91 -16.73 -11.24
N GLY A 700 8.98 -16.17 -10.68
CA GLY A 700 10.16 -15.72 -11.42
C GLY A 700 9.90 -14.43 -12.24
N LEU A 701 8.97 -13.61 -11.83
CA LEU A 701 8.52 -12.41 -12.58
C LEU A 701 8.95 -11.14 -11.87
#